data_8cc1325f25d958a7df4659111a54fdf1
#
_entry.id   8cc1325f25d958a7df4659111a54fdf1
#
_cell.length_a   1.000
_cell.length_b   1.000
_cell.length_c   1.000
_cell.angle_alpha   90.00
_cell.angle_beta   90.00
_cell.angle_gamma   90.00
#
_symmetry.space_group_name_H-M   'P 1'
#
loop_
_entity.id
_entity.type
_entity.pdbx_description
1 polymer ?
#
loop_
_entity_poly.entity_id
_entity_poly.type
_entity_poly.pdbx_seq_one_letter_code
_entity_poly.pdbx_strand_id
1 'polypeptide(L)'
;MSSKERKIILIIALIVAAAVIAAVCIYMSPASPASPAEETAAASPAAVQADTDSSVIISEFMEKNRAVLRDEDGDFSDWIELHNISGKAVSLDGWRISDESGDLGWAFPDVTIEPDGYLLVFASGKDKSGGELHTDFSLSEDETVYLLSPSGSVTAQAACGGTDADVSMALSNDGEWTQSLYPTPGYENSTAGYNAFQEALSPVDALIINEVMVANTKTYYSGTPGYCDWVELKNISDTDISLSSYCLSDSLKDLGKYSLPDSVLAPGETIIILCGADDDGSGTYNLASFSLDSSCEQLYLSRGEEIIDYASLRDIPYECSFGRMDGENGWFYFANPSPGEANAGGERRVSAKPVNLTADGVFDDVDSVTVELSGTGTVRYTLDGSTPTESSPEYTAPITVDSTGIVKAVCFEDGALPSRTLVLSYIINEGHSLPVVSLVSEDTTEFSQMYNGPAKGVELPASISLYRDGSGFTAPCGVSLNGETSLVMSKKNMSLRFRGSYGQETLQYDIFGGGATEFTNLLLRAGQDQEQAIIRNELSQSLCEKADMDVVNQRSIFCVLYVNGEYSGIYTLKEKANKYLYAAVAGVDPDSVEVIEAPAEYGSEFYNQVIQFAYMNDLSIDENYEHLASLVDMDSLIDWLIMEGFCANTDVTSGNLRYCRSDQADGKWHFMFYDLDATFATPGSMYANLMSEYGLEHIQVSSLAVPLMQNAEFKGRFLTRAAELLSDKLSNEAVINEINAMAEELSAEVDRDFARYGSDSSSWEWNIEQLLYLVDDCDWCQQNIDALCFVFGLSSSERSHYFGSIDGA
;
A
#
# COMPACT_ATOMS: atom_id res chain seq x y z
N MET A 1 -25.79 45.31 -13.28
CA MET A 1 -25.68 44.59 -12.01
C MET A 1 -26.59 45.22 -10.98
N SER A 2 -27.42 44.43 -10.35
CA SER A 2 -28.34 44.87 -9.28
C SER A 2 -27.56 45.17 -8.00
N SER A 3 -28.17 45.99 -7.10
CA SER A 3 -27.59 46.30 -5.77
C SER A 3 -27.28 45.04 -4.95
N LYS A 4 -28.01 43.95 -5.20
CA LYS A 4 -27.83 42.66 -4.54
C LYS A 4 -26.58 41.91 -5.03
N GLU A 5 -26.31 41.96 -6.34
CA GLU A 5 -25.10 41.37 -6.95
C GLU A 5 -23.82 42.08 -6.55
N ARG A 6 -23.86 43.41 -6.39
CA ARG A 6 -22.71 44.19 -5.91
C ARG A 6 -22.36 43.83 -4.44
N LYS A 7 -23.39 43.57 -3.58
CA LYS A 7 -23.15 43.16 -2.18
C LYS A 7 -22.57 41.76 -2.09
N ILE A 8 -22.99 40.82 -2.93
CA ILE A 8 -22.45 39.44 -2.97
C ILE A 8 -20.98 39.48 -3.45
N ILE A 9 -20.65 40.23 -4.47
CA ILE A 9 -19.25 40.39 -4.93
C ILE A 9 -18.37 41.03 -3.86
N LEU A 10 -18.89 42.00 -3.11
CA LEU A 10 -18.14 42.64 -2.03
C LEU A 10 -17.87 41.69 -0.85
N ILE A 11 -18.83 40.83 -0.52
CA ILE A 11 -18.71 39.82 0.52
C ILE A 11 -17.68 38.73 0.10
N ILE A 12 -17.73 38.27 -1.14
CA ILE A 12 -16.76 37.31 -1.66
C ILE A 12 -15.35 37.90 -1.70
N ALA A 13 -15.20 39.17 -2.10
CA ALA A 13 -13.93 39.86 -2.10
C ALA A 13 -13.35 40.04 -0.67
N LEU A 14 -14.20 40.27 0.33
CA LEU A 14 -13.79 40.38 1.73
C LEU A 14 -13.38 39.01 2.32
N ILE A 15 -14.04 37.93 1.93
CA ILE A 15 -13.68 36.57 2.36
C ILE A 15 -12.33 36.15 1.75
N VAL A 16 -12.11 36.43 0.46
CA VAL A 16 -10.84 36.17 -0.21
C VAL A 16 -9.70 36.99 0.41
N ALA A 17 -9.94 38.28 0.69
CA ALA A 17 -8.95 39.15 1.35
C ALA A 17 -8.60 38.64 2.77
N ALA A 18 -9.58 38.18 3.54
CA ALA A 18 -9.33 37.60 4.87
C ALA A 18 -8.53 36.28 4.81
N ALA A 19 -8.80 35.42 3.80
CA ALA A 19 -8.04 34.20 3.58
C ALA A 19 -6.58 34.47 3.16
N VAL A 20 -6.35 35.49 2.32
CA VAL A 20 -4.99 35.93 1.93
C VAL A 20 -4.23 36.52 3.11
N ILE A 21 -4.89 37.32 3.96
CA ILE A 21 -4.26 37.86 5.18
C ILE A 21 -3.91 36.75 6.16
N ALA A 22 -4.77 35.74 6.33
CA ALA A 22 -4.47 34.58 7.18
C ALA A 22 -3.27 33.77 6.64
N ALA A 23 -3.20 33.54 5.31
CA ALA A 23 -2.07 32.86 4.67
C ALA A 23 -0.75 33.64 4.81
N VAL A 24 -0.78 34.99 4.68
CA VAL A 24 0.41 35.83 4.85
C VAL A 24 0.86 35.88 6.31
N CYS A 25 -0.06 35.84 7.28
CA CYS A 25 0.32 35.82 8.71
C CYS A 25 0.96 34.47 9.10
N ILE A 26 0.59 33.37 8.43
CA ILE A 26 1.23 32.04 8.61
C ILE A 26 2.65 32.03 7.99
N TYR A 27 2.87 32.75 6.88
CA TYR A 27 4.15 32.81 6.17
C TYR A 27 5.19 33.77 6.77
N MET A 28 4.81 34.69 7.64
CA MET A 28 5.69 35.73 8.21
C MET A 28 6.07 35.54 9.69
N SER A 29 5.80 34.38 10.27
CA SER A 29 6.35 34.07 11.60
C SER A 29 7.78 33.53 11.45
N PRO A 30 8.78 34.12 12.15
CA PRO A 30 10.13 33.58 12.10
C PRO A 30 10.17 32.22 12.76
N ALA A 31 10.69 31.23 12.04
CA ALA A 31 10.92 29.88 12.54
C ALA A 31 11.87 29.94 13.73
N SER A 32 11.40 29.56 14.91
CA SER A 32 12.26 29.16 16.03
C SER A 32 12.90 27.80 15.66
N PRO A 33 14.15 27.54 16.08
CA PRO A 33 14.79 26.26 15.77
C PRO A 33 13.99 25.12 16.37
N ALA A 34 13.66 24.14 15.54
CA ALA A 34 12.95 22.94 15.93
C ALA A 34 13.77 22.20 17.00
N SER A 35 13.18 22.01 18.15
CA SER A 35 13.53 20.94 19.08
C SER A 35 13.18 19.60 18.39
N PRO A 36 13.91 18.52 18.63
CA PRO A 36 13.59 17.25 18.04
C PRO A 36 12.14 16.88 18.35
N ALA A 37 11.41 16.47 17.34
CA ALA A 37 10.04 16.00 17.49
C ALA A 37 10.05 14.81 18.44
N GLU A 38 9.50 15.00 19.63
CA GLU A 38 8.96 13.88 20.40
C GLU A 38 7.89 13.24 19.51
N GLU A 39 8.09 11.96 19.16
CA GLU A 39 6.98 11.11 18.74
C GLU A 39 5.87 11.31 19.77
N THR A 40 4.78 11.88 19.34
CA THR A 40 3.55 11.82 20.09
C THR A 40 3.10 10.36 20.03
N ALA A 41 3.56 9.57 21.01
CA ALA A 41 2.72 8.49 21.49
C ALA A 41 1.30 9.05 21.57
N ALA A 42 0.34 8.38 20.92
CA ALA A 42 -1.07 8.75 20.99
C ALA A 42 -1.35 9.07 22.46
N ALA A 43 -1.78 10.30 22.72
CA ALA A 43 -1.96 10.76 24.08
C ALA A 43 -2.93 9.78 24.74
N SER A 44 -2.44 8.97 25.67
CA SER A 44 -3.31 8.26 26.59
C SER A 44 -4.30 9.26 27.12
N PRO A 45 -5.62 9.02 27.01
CA PRO A 45 -6.60 9.93 27.56
C PRO A 45 -6.25 10.18 29.03
N ALA A 46 -6.24 11.44 29.44
CA ALA A 46 -5.84 11.82 30.78
C ALA A 46 -6.61 10.99 31.81
N ALA A 47 -5.88 10.33 32.70
CA ALA A 47 -6.47 9.58 33.79
C ALA A 47 -7.44 10.49 34.56
N VAL A 48 -8.71 10.23 34.44
CA VAL A 48 -9.76 10.95 35.20
C VAL A 48 -9.81 10.28 36.56
N GLN A 49 -9.54 11.06 37.60
CA GLN A 49 -9.82 10.64 38.97
C GLN A 49 -11.33 10.35 39.06
N ALA A 50 -11.70 9.05 39.09
CA ALA A 50 -13.02 8.65 39.48
C ALA A 50 -13.31 9.19 40.87
N ASP A 51 -14.53 9.69 41.09
CA ASP A 51 -14.97 10.06 42.41
C ASP A 51 -14.88 8.84 43.32
N THR A 52 -14.23 8.91 44.47
CA THR A 52 -13.83 7.73 45.28
C THR A 52 -15.02 6.95 45.86
N ASP A 53 -16.25 7.33 45.52
CA ASP A 53 -17.52 6.72 45.94
C ASP A 53 -18.29 6.05 44.78
N SER A 54 -17.74 5.95 43.56
CA SER A 54 -18.43 5.31 42.45
C SER A 54 -18.42 3.77 42.60
N SER A 55 -19.61 3.17 42.69
CA SER A 55 -19.78 1.71 42.74
C SER A 55 -19.90 1.07 41.36
N VAL A 56 -20.12 1.87 40.33
CA VAL A 56 -20.22 1.43 38.93
C VAL A 56 -19.26 2.26 38.06
N ILE A 57 -18.51 1.61 37.24
CA ILE A 57 -17.57 2.20 36.30
C ILE A 57 -17.91 1.81 34.86
N ILE A 58 -17.42 2.55 33.88
CA ILE A 58 -17.32 2.09 32.49
C ILE A 58 -16.07 1.21 32.44
N SER A 59 -16.22 -0.06 32.06
CA SER A 59 -15.12 -1.05 32.03
C SER A 59 -14.55 -1.24 30.64
N GLU A 60 -15.39 -1.26 29.63
CA GLU A 60 -14.99 -1.46 28.24
C GLU A 60 -16.00 -0.77 27.31
N PHE A 61 -15.55 -0.36 26.11
CA PHE A 61 -16.45 0.09 25.05
C PHE A 61 -15.86 -0.16 23.67
N MET A 62 -16.73 -0.24 22.67
CA MET A 62 -16.34 -0.41 21.26
C MET A 62 -17.11 0.58 20.40
N GLU A 63 -16.38 1.47 19.75
CA GLU A 63 -16.93 2.54 18.90
C GLU A 63 -17.10 2.16 17.41
N LYS A 64 -16.60 0.99 17.02
CA LYS A 64 -16.73 0.46 15.65
C LYS A 64 -16.89 -1.06 15.69
N ASN A 65 -18.04 -1.53 16.18
CA ASN A 65 -18.37 -2.96 16.16
C ASN A 65 -18.85 -3.35 14.75
N ARG A 66 -18.17 -4.30 14.12
CA ARG A 66 -18.50 -4.80 12.77
C ARG A 66 -18.68 -6.32 12.72
N ALA A 67 -17.95 -7.07 13.57
CA ALA A 67 -18.02 -8.54 13.58
C ALA A 67 -17.67 -9.15 14.96
N VAL A 68 -17.88 -8.43 16.07
CA VAL A 68 -17.62 -8.98 17.42
C VAL A 68 -18.92 -9.44 18.09
N LEU A 69 -19.92 -8.57 18.18
CA LEU A 69 -21.15 -8.83 18.93
C LEU A 69 -22.36 -8.26 18.18
N ARG A 70 -23.40 -9.06 18.01
CA ARG A 70 -24.70 -8.63 17.45
C ARG A 70 -25.66 -8.35 18.57
N ASP A 71 -26.48 -7.33 18.38
CA ASP A 71 -27.61 -7.04 19.25
C ASP A 71 -28.82 -7.95 18.96
N GLU A 72 -29.88 -7.84 19.73
CA GLU A 72 -31.12 -8.65 19.60
C GLU A 72 -31.81 -8.48 18.23
N ASP A 73 -31.55 -7.39 17.50
CA ASP A 73 -32.09 -7.15 16.17
C ASP A 73 -31.19 -7.76 15.07
N GLY A 74 -29.99 -8.25 15.41
CA GLY A 74 -29.00 -8.82 14.53
C GLY A 74 -28.01 -7.81 13.97
N ASP A 75 -28.04 -6.56 14.44
CA ASP A 75 -27.13 -5.50 14.00
C ASP A 75 -25.81 -5.52 14.79
N PHE A 76 -24.73 -5.07 14.18
CA PHE A 76 -23.45 -4.81 14.85
C PHE A 76 -23.42 -3.38 15.38
N SER A 77 -24.14 -3.16 16.47
CA SER A 77 -24.19 -1.86 17.14
C SER A 77 -22.96 -1.64 18.02
N ASP A 78 -22.48 -0.41 18.11
CA ASP A 78 -21.46 -0.03 19.08
C ASP A 78 -21.97 -0.30 20.49
N TRP A 79 -21.07 -0.52 21.44
CA TRP A 79 -21.50 -0.91 22.78
C TRP A 79 -20.60 -0.32 23.87
N ILE A 80 -21.18 -0.21 25.06
CA ILE A 80 -20.54 0.26 26.29
C ILE A 80 -20.82 -0.78 27.38
N GLU A 81 -19.80 -1.14 28.13
CA GLU A 81 -19.92 -2.04 29.28
C GLU A 81 -19.77 -1.29 30.59
N LEU A 82 -20.69 -1.58 31.50
CA LEU A 82 -20.64 -1.11 32.89
C LEU A 82 -20.28 -2.27 33.80
N HIS A 83 -19.38 -2.02 34.75
CA HIS A 83 -18.95 -2.98 35.77
C HIS A 83 -19.29 -2.47 37.18
N ASN A 84 -19.96 -3.30 37.97
CA ASN A 84 -20.22 -3.02 39.39
C ASN A 84 -19.03 -3.51 40.23
N ILE A 85 -18.11 -2.63 40.57
CA ILE A 85 -16.91 -2.92 41.37
C ILE A 85 -17.20 -2.99 42.90
N SER A 86 -18.45 -2.88 43.30
CA SER A 86 -18.84 -2.92 44.72
C SER A 86 -19.23 -4.33 45.15
N GLY A 87 -19.11 -4.62 46.43
CA GLY A 87 -19.54 -5.88 47.01
C GLY A 87 -21.08 -6.01 47.21
N LYS A 88 -21.88 -5.17 46.54
CA LYS A 88 -23.35 -5.16 46.68
C LYS A 88 -24.00 -4.96 45.31
N ALA A 89 -25.22 -5.49 45.16
CA ALA A 89 -26.03 -5.19 43.98
C ALA A 89 -26.35 -3.69 43.90
N VAL A 90 -26.25 -3.08 42.73
CA VAL A 90 -26.48 -1.67 42.44
C VAL A 90 -27.62 -1.54 41.45
N SER A 91 -28.72 -0.89 41.85
CA SER A 91 -29.80 -0.51 40.94
C SER A 91 -29.39 0.74 40.15
N LEU A 92 -29.63 0.70 38.84
CA LEU A 92 -29.41 1.84 37.93
C LEU A 92 -30.66 2.72 37.78
N ASP A 93 -31.72 2.52 38.61
CA ASP A 93 -32.89 3.42 38.62
C ASP A 93 -32.43 4.88 38.88
N GLY A 94 -32.76 5.76 37.91
CA GLY A 94 -32.38 7.16 37.96
C GLY A 94 -30.97 7.47 37.46
N TRP A 95 -30.14 6.48 37.13
CA TRP A 95 -28.85 6.67 36.46
C TRP A 95 -29.05 7.01 34.97
N ARG A 96 -28.01 7.64 34.39
CA ARG A 96 -28.05 8.06 33.00
C ARG A 96 -26.69 7.85 32.33
N ILE A 97 -26.70 7.74 31.02
CA ILE A 97 -25.49 7.69 30.19
C ILE A 97 -25.64 8.66 29.04
N SER A 98 -24.58 9.38 28.69
CA SER A 98 -24.56 10.40 27.62
C SER A 98 -23.25 10.39 26.87
N ASP A 99 -23.29 10.78 25.61
CA ASP A 99 -22.13 11.06 24.73
C ASP A 99 -21.76 12.56 24.74
N GLU A 100 -22.56 13.43 25.38
CA GLU A 100 -22.36 14.86 25.37
C GLU A 100 -22.20 15.41 26.81
N SER A 101 -21.16 16.27 26.99
CA SER A 101 -20.87 16.90 28.26
C SER A 101 -21.98 17.89 28.70
N GLY A 102 -22.56 17.68 29.89
CA GLY A 102 -23.58 18.54 30.45
C GLY A 102 -25.00 18.26 29.99
N ASP A 103 -25.19 17.26 29.12
CA ASP A 103 -26.52 16.72 28.81
C ASP A 103 -26.99 15.73 29.88
N LEU A 104 -28.33 15.56 30.00
CA LEU A 104 -28.91 14.58 30.91
C LEU A 104 -28.72 13.14 30.38
N GLY A 105 -28.59 12.95 29.08
CA GLY A 105 -28.41 11.67 28.43
C GLY A 105 -29.58 10.69 28.55
N TRP A 106 -29.39 9.50 28.03
CA TRP A 106 -30.32 8.39 28.06
C TRP A 106 -30.47 7.83 29.49
N ALA A 107 -31.70 7.54 29.90
CA ALA A 107 -32.03 7.08 31.26
C ALA A 107 -32.07 5.55 31.31
N PHE A 108 -31.37 4.95 32.27
CA PHE A 108 -31.46 3.51 32.51
C PHE A 108 -32.87 3.15 33.01
N PRO A 109 -33.42 2.01 32.56
CA PRO A 109 -34.60 1.42 33.22
C PRO A 109 -34.24 0.90 34.62
N ASP A 110 -35.24 0.41 35.37
CA ASP A 110 -35.00 -0.28 36.66
C ASP A 110 -34.29 -1.63 36.42
N VAL A 111 -32.98 -1.55 36.28
CA VAL A 111 -32.05 -2.70 36.09
C VAL A 111 -31.04 -2.71 37.21
N THR A 112 -30.60 -3.88 37.63
CA THR A 112 -29.65 -4.07 38.73
C THR A 112 -28.43 -4.80 38.24
N ILE A 113 -27.22 -4.29 38.55
CA ILE A 113 -25.97 -4.98 38.33
C ILE A 113 -25.56 -5.68 39.63
N GLU A 114 -25.43 -6.99 39.61
CA GLU A 114 -25.01 -7.80 40.76
C GLU A 114 -23.57 -7.46 41.19
N PRO A 115 -23.12 -7.79 42.39
CA PRO A 115 -21.73 -7.60 42.79
C PRO A 115 -20.74 -8.24 41.80
N ASP A 116 -19.75 -7.47 41.37
CA ASP A 116 -18.77 -7.89 40.38
C ASP A 116 -19.38 -8.28 39.02
N GLY A 117 -20.62 -7.84 38.76
CA GLY A 117 -21.32 -8.10 37.52
C GLY A 117 -21.14 -7.03 36.48
N TYR A 118 -21.40 -7.41 35.23
CA TYR A 118 -21.27 -6.56 34.03
C TYR A 118 -22.66 -6.31 33.42
N LEU A 119 -22.80 -5.16 32.76
CA LEU A 119 -24.02 -4.80 32.00
C LEU A 119 -23.61 -4.16 30.67
N LEU A 120 -24.03 -4.79 29.57
CA LEU A 120 -23.86 -4.25 28.23
C LEU A 120 -24.98 -3.31 27.86
N VAL A 121 -24.63 -2.19 27.22
CA VAL A 121 -25.54 -1.18 26.68
C VAL A 121 -25.09 -0.89 25.24
N PHE A 122 -25.97 -1.11 24.27
CA PHE A 122 -25.71 -0.83 22.89
C PHE A 122 -25.87 0.66 22.57
N ALA A 123 -24.83 1.32 22.11
CA ALA A 123 -24.87 2.70 21.65
C ALA A 123 -25.33 2.72 20.17
N SER A 124 -26.63 2.57 19.95
CA SER A 124 -27.21 2.28 18.64
C SER A 124 -28.15 3.33 18.09
N GLY A 125 -28.52 4.34 18.92
CA GLY A 125 -29.56 5.31 18.56
C GLY A 125 -30.97 4.75 18.51
N LYS A 126 -31.20 3.46 18.89
CA LYS A 126 -32.52 2.80 18.83
C LYS A 126 -33.46 3.16 19.98
N ASP A 127 -32.96 3.75 21.08
CA ASP A 127 -33.73 4.16 22.26
C ASP A 127 -34.64 3.04 22.83
N LYS A 128 -34.07 1.89 23.17
CA LYS A 128 -34.78 0.74 23.74
C LYS A 128 -34.37 0.50 25.19
N SER A 129 -35.37 0.26 26.05
CA SER A 129 -35.18 -0.04 27.48
C SER A 129 -35.76 -1.39 27.92
N GLY A 130 -36.22 -2.21 26.99
CA GLY A 130 -36.77 -3.55 27.25
C GLY A 130 -36.07 -4.57 26.34
N GLY A 131 -35.67 -5.71 26.92
CA GLY A 131 -34.76 -6.64 26.22
C GLY A 131 -33.30 -6.20 26.44
N GLU A 132 -32.51 -6.18 25.41
CA GLU A 132 -31.20 -5.52 25.46
C GLU A 132 -31.36 -4.00 25.56
N LEU A 133 -30.39 -3.34 26.17
CA LEU A 133 -30.43 -1.91 26.39
C LEU A 133 -29.78 -1.17 25.23
N HIS A 134 -30.51 -0.18 24.67
CA HIS A 134 -30.03 0.63 23.55
C HIS A 134 -30.19 2.11 23.86
N THR A 135 -29.10 2.86 23.78
CA THR A 135 -29.13 4.31 23.94
C THR A 135 -29.84 5.01 22.76
N ASP A 136 -30.14 6.28 22.92
CA ASP A 136 -30.67 7.18 21.89
C ASP A 136 -29.54 7.84 21.04
N PHE A 137 -28.26 7.48 21.28
CA PHE A 137 -27.08 7.93 20.58
C PHE A 137 -26.22 6.74 20.12
N SER A 138 -25.29 6.97 19.18
CA SER A 138 -24.20 6.08 18.76
C SER A 138 -22.87 6.72 19.11
N LEU A 139 -21.77 5.95 19.11
CA LEU A 139 -20.42 6.47 19.42
C LEU A 139 -19.72 7.02 18.18
N SER A 140 -18.88 8.05 18.37
CA SER A 140 -18.01 8.65 17.35
C SER A 140 -16.62 8.94 17.92
N GLU A 141 -15.62 9.05 17.06
CA GLU A 141 -14.19 9.11 17.42
C GLU A 141 -13.81 10.26 18.37
N ASP A 142 -14.48 11.40 18.29
CA ASP A 142 -14.16 12.61 19.08
C ASP A 142 -15.05 12.80 20.32
N GLU A 143 -15.84 11.79 20.69
CA GLU A 143 -16.82 11.87 21.77
C GLU A 143 -16.26 11.37 23.10
N THR A 144 -17.00 11.64 24.17
CA THR A 144 -16.70 11.13 25.50
C THR A 144 -17.99 10.60 26.12
N VAL A 145 -17.97 9.35 26.54
CA VAL A 145 -19.09 8.73 27.25
C VAL A 145 -19.06 9.14 28.72
N TYR A 146 -20.20 9.60 29.24
CA TYR A 146 -20.37 10.02 30.62
C TYR A 146 -21.42 9.15 31.32
N LEU A 147 -21.05 8.53 32.44
CA LEU A 147 -22.03 7.86 33.36
C LEU A 147 -22.42 8.83 34.46
N LEU A 148 -23.71 9.07 34.59
CA LEU A 148 -24.27 10.04 35.58
C LEU A 148 -25.09 9.30 36.65
N SER A 149 -24.82 9.64 37.90
CA SER A 149 -25.60 9.18 39.03
C SER A 149 -27.03 9.80 39.05
N PRO A 150 -27.94 9.31 39.88
CA PRO A 150 -29.28 9.91 40.04
C PRO A 150 -29.26 11.37 40.50
N SER A 151 -28.17 11.86 41.06
CA SER A 151 -27.97 13.29 41.41
C SER A 151 -27.59 14.15 40.20
N GLY A 152 -27.29 13.54 39.03
CA GLY A 152 -26.78 14.23 37.85
C GLY A 152 -25.27 14.51 37.89
N SER A 153 -24.54 13.89 38.82
CA SER A 153 -23.08 14.01 38.91
C SER A 153 -22.43 12.94 38.03
N VAL A 154 -21.40 13.29 37.27
CA VAL A 154 -20.58 12.35 36.49
C VAL A 154 -19.81 11.48 37.49
N THR A 155 -20.00 10.15 37.39
CA THR A 155 -19.34 9.16 38.23
C THR A 155 -18.26 8.40 37.50
N ALA A 156 -18.38 8.27 36.17
CA ALA A 156 -17.35 7.73 35.31
C ALA A 156 -17.42 8.42 33.94
N GLN A 157 -16.29 8.46 33.24
CA GLN A 157 -16.24 8.90 31.85
C GLN A 157 -15.14 8.17 31.09
N ALA A 158 -15.33 8.01 29.78
CA ALA A 158 -14.39 7.39 28.88
C ALA A 158 -14.37 8.15 27.54
N ALA A 159 -13.19 8.56 27.09
CA ALA A 159 -13.04 9.26 25.82
C ALA A 159 -12.88 8.25 24.68
N CYS A 160 -13.65 8.42 23.61
CA CYS A 160 -13.47 7.71 22.34
C CYS A 160 -12.14 8.16 21.71
N GLY A 161 -11.41 7.24 21.10
CA GLY A 161 -10.03 7.49 20.66
C GLY A 161 -9.76 7.14 19.20
N GLY A 162 -10.80 6.90 18.39
CA GLY A 162 -10.63 6.53 16.98
C GLY A 162 -9.96 5.17 16.80
N THR A 163 -10.50 4.12 17.44
CA THR A 163 -10.00 2.75 17.30
C THR A 163 -10.32 2.19 15.92
N ASP A 164 -9.55 1.19 15.48
CA ASP A 164 -9.91 0.37 14.33
C ASP A 164 -11.22 -0.40 14.59
N ALA A 165 -11.82 -0.91 13.51
CA ALA A 165 -13.03 -1.72 13.64
C ALA A 165 -12.76 -2.94 14.52
N ASP A 166 -13.75 -3.26 15.39
CA ASP A 166 -13.70 -4.41 16.28
C ASP A 166 -12.59 -4.39 17.35
N VAL A 167 -11.92 -3.25 17.54
CA VAL A 167 -10.99 -2.99 18.62
C VAL A 167 -11.71 -2.24 19.73
N SER A 168 -11.67 -2.78 20.96
CA SER A 168 -12.27 -2.09 22.11
C SER A 168 -11.27 -1.24 22.86
N MET A 169 -11.79 -0.27 23.61
CA MET A 169 -11.06 0.42 24.67
C MET A 169 -11.41 -0.26 26.01
N ALA A 170 -10.44 -0.87 26.64
CA ALA A 170 -10.59 -1.63 27.88
C ALA A 170 -9.86 -0.94 29.03
N LEU A 171 -10.54 -0.81 30.18
CA LEU A 171 -9.96 -0.25 31.40
C LEU A 171 -9.14 -1.34 32.11
N SER A 172 -7.85 -1.10 32.29
CA SER A 172 -6.97 -2.01 33.02
C SER A 172 -7.21 -1.94 34.54
N ASN A 173 -6.75 -2.95 35.26
CA ASN A 173 -6.80 -2.97 36.73
C ASN A 173 -6.02 -1.82 37.39
N ASP A 174 -5.07 -1.21 36.69
CA ASP A 174 -4.31 -0.04 37.15
C ASP A 174 -5.02 1.29 36.86
N GLY A 175 -6.19 1.26 36.18
CA GLY A 175 -7.02 2.41 35.86
C GLY A 175 -6.63 3.13 34.57
N GLU A 176 -5.81 2.50 33.73
CA GLU A 176 -5.40 3.03 32.44
C GLU A 176 -6.27 2.44 31.32
N TRP A 177 -6.66 3.27 30.34
CA TRP A 177 -7.36 2.83 29.14
C TRP A 177 -6.38 2.32 28.11
N THR A 178 -6.63 1.13 27.56
CA THR A 178 -5.80 0.51 26.50
C THR A 178 -6.68 -0.04 25.39
N GLN A 179 -6.18 0.01 24.16
CA GLN A 179 -6.80 -0.68 23.03
C GLN A 179 -6.65 -2.19 23.21
N SER A 180 -7.74 -2.94 23.00
CA SER A 180 -7.75 -4.40 23.06
C SER A 180 -8.20 -5.01 21.74
N LEU A 181 -7.35 -5.85 21.16
CA LEU A 181 -7.71 -6.73 20.05
C LEU A 181 -8.59 -7.92 20.49
N TYR A 182 -8.75 -8.10 21.79
CA TYR A 182 -9.46 -9.22 22.42
C TYR A 182 -10.58 -8.68 23.33
N PRO A 183 -11.67 -8.16 22.75
CA PRO A 183 -12.77 -7.59 23.53
C PRO A 183 -13.45 -8.64 24.41
N THR A 184 -13.91 -8.21 25.56
CA THR A 184 -14.43 -9.07 26.65
C THR A 184 -15.88 -8.77 27.05
N PRO A 185 -16.81 -8.50 26.10
CA PRO A 185 -18.15 -8.04 26.45
C PRO A 185 -18.89 -9.00 27.39
N GLY A 186 -19.25 -8.51 28.57
CA GLY A 186 -19.89 -9.30 29.65
C GLY A 186 -18.93 -10.00 30.59
N TYR A 187 -17.62 -9.79 30.45
CA TYR A 187 -16.58 -10.45 31.23
C TYR A 187 -15.48 -9.50 31.68
N GLU A 188 -14.60 -9.97 32.58
CA GLU A 188 -13.44 -9.22 33.04
C GLU A 188 -12.46 -8.90 31.91
N ASN A 189 -11.92 -7.68 31.86
CA ASN A 189 -10.87 -7.25 30.92
C ASN A 189 -9.55 -8.03 31.16
N SER A 190 -9.53 -9.28 30.74
CA SER A 190 -8.42 -10.20 30.95
C SER A 190 -8.43 -11.33 29.93
N THR A 191 -7.32 -12.05 29.83
CA THR A 191 -7.24 -13.29 29.02
C THR A 191 -8.31 -14.32 29.43
N ALA A 192 -8.61 -14.43 30.72
CA ALA A 192 -9.63 -15.35 31.21
C ALA A 192 -11.04 -14.90 30.78
N GLY A 193 -11.33 -13.59 30.84
CA GLY A 193 -12.58 -13.03 30.37
C GLY A 193 -12.75 -13.21 28.86
N TYR A 194 -11.72 -12.95 28.06
CA TYR A 194 -11.76 -13.21 26.63
C TYR A 194 -12.06 -14.68 26.31
N ASN A 195 -11.37 -15.61 26.97
CA ASN A 195 -11.64 -17.04 26.78
C ASN A 195 -13.07 -17.40 27.16
N ALA A 196 -13.60 -16.85 28.25
CA ALA A 196 -14.99 -17.08 28.68
C ALA A 196 -16.00 -16.49 27.66
N PHE A 197 -15.74 -15.33 27.09
CA PHE A 197 -16.53 -14.76 26.01
C PHE A 197 -16.50 -15.67 24.77
N GLN A 198 -15.32 -16.14 24.33
CA GLN A 198 -15.20 -17.04 23.21
C GLN A 198 -15.92 -18.39 23.44
N GLU A 199 -15.86 -18.93 24.63
CA GLU A 199 -16.59 -20.18 25.03
C GLU A 199 -18.12 -19.99 24.99
N ALA A 200 -18.62 -18.77 25.18
CA ALA A 200 -20.03 -18.45 25.06
C ALA A 200 -20.53 -18.33 23.61
N LEU A 201 -19.62 -18.12 22.63
CA LEU A 201 -19.98 -18.01 21.23
C LEU A 201 -20.26 -19.40 20.64
N SER A 202 -21.46 -19.59 20.09
CA SER A 202 -21.85 -20.83 19.40
C SER A 202 -22.19 -20.53 17.94
N PRO A 203 -21.90 -21.43 17.00
CA PRO A 203 -22.41 -21.30 15.63
C PRO A 203 -23.94 -21.22 15.61
N VAL A 204 -24.47 -20.31 14.82
CA VAL A 204 -25.92 -20.04 14.78
C VAL A 204 -26.63 -20.69 13.60
N ASP A 205 -25.90 -21.18 12.58
CA ASP A 205 -26.46 -21.83 11.39
C ASP A 205 -25.71 -23.13 11.05
N ALA A 206 -26.24 -23.83 10.05
CA ALA A 206 -25.73 -25.11 9.54
C ALA A 206 -24.48 -24.97 8.66
N LEU A 207 -24.35 -23.87 7.91
CA LEU A 207 -23.17 -23.54 7.12
C LEU A 207 -22.36 -22.47 7.85
N ILE A 208 -21.10 -22.75 8.09
CA ILE A 208 -20.21 -21.87 8.88
C ILE A 208 -18.93 -21.55 8.14
N ILE A 209 -18.29 -20.43 8.52
CA ILE A 209 -16.89 -20.15 8.23
C ILE A 209 -16.06 -21.06 9.15
N ASN A 210 -15.33 -22.01 8.56
CA ASN A 210 -14.59 -23.02 9.32
C ASN A 210 -13.14 -22.61 9.57
N GLU A 211 -12.46 -22.12 8.53
CA GLU A 211 -11.07 -21.68 8.59
C GLU A 211 -10.80 -20.61 7.53
N VAL A 212 -9.96 -19.64 7.86
CA VAL A 212 -9.55 -18.53 7.00
C VAL A 212 -8.05 -18.36 7.05
N MET A 213 -7.42 -18.21 5.90
CA MET A 213 -5.99 -17.93 5.81
C MET A 213 -5.77 -16.68 4.95
N VAL A 214 -5.16 -15.66 5.53
CA VAL A 214 -5.03 -14.30 4.96
C VAL A 214 -3.61 -13.95 4.53
N ALA A 215 -2.65 -14.84 4.65
CA ALA A 215 -1.26 -14.62 4.24
C ALA A 215 -0.62 -15.97 3.85
N ASN A 216 -1.22 -16.61 2.84
CA ASN A 216 -0.76 -17.89 2.32
C ASN A 216 0.33 -17.68 1.27
N THR A 217 1.57 -17.96 1.60
CA THR A 217 2.71 -17.87 0.66
C THR A 217 3.36 -19.22 0.36
N LYS A 218 3.07 -20.27 1.16
CA LYS A 218 3.67 -21.60 1.01
C LYS A 218 2.83 -22.78 1.47
N THR A 219 1.80 -22.57 2.29
CA THR A 219 1.09 -23.67 2.94
C THR A 219 0.12 -24.39 2.01
N TYR A 220 -0.72 -23.64 1.27
CA TYR A 220 -1.71 -24.21 0.37
C TYR A 220 -1.51 -23.69 -1.06
N TYR A 221 -1.04 -24.56 -1.93
CA TYR A 221 -0.85 -24.28 -3.36
C TYR A 221 -2.06 -24.74 -4.17
N SER A 222 -2.79 -23.82 -4.74
CA SER A 222 -4.04 -24.08 -5.47
C SER A 222 -3.86 -24.32 -6.99
N GLY A 223 -2.65 -24.55 -7.46
CA GLY A 223 -2.39 -24.80 -8.89
C GLY A 223 -2.12 -23.49 -9.66
N THR A 224 -2.84 -23.23 -10.76
CA THR A 224 -2.61 -22.04 -11.61
C THR A 224 -2.75 -20.71 -10.87
N PRO A 225 -3.75 -20.51 -9.97
CA PRO A 225 -3.80 -19.32 -9.12
C PRO A 225 -2.61 -19.14 -8.16
N GLY A 226 -1.87 -20.21 -7.87
CA GLY A 226 -0.71 -20.20 -7.00
C GLY A 226 -1.06 -20.22 -5.51
N TYR A 227 -0.29 -19.46 -4.74
CA TYR A 227 -0.59 -19.20 -3.33
C TYR A 227 -1.46 -17.96 -3.24
N CYS A 228 -2.64 -18.08 -2.65
CA CYS A 228 -3.57 -16.98 -2.43
C CYS A 228 -4.32 -17.21 -1.12
N ASP A 229 -4.93 -16.16 -0.61
CA ASP A 229 -5.76 -16.23 0.58
C ASP A 229 -6.94 -17.17 0.33
N TRP A 230 -7.47 -17.76 1.39
CA TRP A 230 -8.61 -18.68 1.22
C TRP A 230 -9.52 -18.70 2.45
N VAL A 231 -10.77 -19.04 2.16
CA VAL A 231 -11.83 -19.27 3.14
C VAL A 231 -12.35 -20.67 2.97
N GLU A 232 -12.39 -21.44 4.04
CA GLU A 232 -13.07 -22.73 4.08
C GLU A 232 -14.42 -22.60 4.76
N LEU A 233 -15.48 -23.06 4.07
CA LEU A 233 -16.82 -23.18 4.62
C LEU A 233 -17.11 -24.64 4.94
N LYS A 234 -17.86 -24.93 6.02
CA LYS A 234 -18.20 -26.28 6.47
C LYS A 234 -19.70 -26.44 6.74
N ASN A 235 -20.27 -27.55 6.27
CA ASN A 235 -21.60 -27.96 6.64
C ASN A 235 -21.55 -28.76 7.97
N ILE A 236 -22.02 -28.14 9.06
CA ILE A 236 -22.04 -28.76 10.40
C ILE A 236 -23.41 -29.43 10.72
N SER A 237 -24.35 -29.42 9.78
CA SER A 237 -25.64 -30.08 9.95
C SER A 237 -25.60 -31.57 9.57
N ASP A 238 -26.72 -32.26 9.76
CA ASP A 238 -26.93 -33.65 9.36
C ASP A 238 -27.61 -33.80 8.00
N THR A 239 -27.76 -32.70 7.23
CA THR A 239 -28.43 -32.66 5.92
C THR A 239 -27.57 -31.97 4.87
N ASP A 240 -27.81 -32.28 3.60
CA ASP A 240 -27.19 -31.61 2.48
C ASP A 240 -27.58 -30.13 2.41
N ILE A 241 -26.63 -29.23 2.14
CA ILE A 241 -26.84 -27.78 1.96
C ILE A 241 -26.55 -27.40 0.51
N SER A 242 -27.52 -26.74 -0.15
CA SER A 242 -27.31 -26.10 -1.45
C SER A 242 -26.65 -24.74 -1.26
N LEU A 243 -25.49 -24.50 -1.89
CA LEU A 243 -24.71 -23.28 -1.70
C LEU A 243 -25.19 -22.11 -2.54
N SER A 244 -25.99 -22.33 -3.58
CA SER A 244 -26.37 -21.31 -4.57
C SER A 244 -27.17 -20.11 -4.02
N SER A 245 -27.63 -20.17 -2.78
CA SER A 245 -28.32 -19.04 -2.11
C SER A 245 -27.43 -18.26 -1.14
N TYR A 246 -26.18 -18.66 -0.98
CA TYR A 246 -25.26 -18.05 -0.04
C TYR A 246 -24.25 -17.17 -0.78
N CYS A 247 -23.77 -16.13 -0.10
CA CYS A 247 -22.71 -15.24 -0.57
C CYS A 247 -21.65 -15.07 0.51
N LEU A 248 -20.43 -14.77 0.06
CA LEU A 248 -19.30 -14.41 0.91
C LEU A 248 -18.87 -12.98 0.58
N SER A 249 -18.56 -12.18 1.60
CA SER A 249 -18.18 -10.78 1.44
C SER A 249 -17.24 -10.31 2.55
N ASP A 250 -16.31 -9.41 2.23
CA ASP A 250 -15.49 -8.62 3.14
C ASP A 250 -16.17 -7.29 3.53
N SER A 251 -17.39 -7.03 3.06
CA SER A 251 -18.07 -5.75 3.23
C SER A 251 -19.49 -5.90 3.75
N LEU A 252 -19.77 -5.29 4.90
CA LEU A 252 -21.12 -5.21 5.43
C LEU A 252 -22.10 -4.41 4.53
N LYS A 253 -21.56 -3.53 3.66
CA LYS A 253 -22.35 -2.71 2.73
C LYS A 253 -22.77 -3.47 1.48
N ASP A 254 -22.06 -4.54 1.15
CA ASP A 254 -22.34 -5.39 -0.02
C ASP A 254 -22.14 -6.86 0.33
N LEU A 255 -23.14 -7.45 0.99
CA LEU A 255 -23.14 -8.86 1.39
C LEU A 255 -23.19 -9.83 0.20
N GLY A 256 -23.51 -9.34 -1.00
CA GLY A 256 -23.58 -10.12 -2.23
C GLY A 256 -22.31 -10.19 -3.08
N LYS A 257 -21.16 -9.73 -2.58
CA LYS A 257 -19.92 -9.51 -3.34
C LYS A 257 -19.44 -10.74 -4.10
N TYR A 258 -19.53 -11.92 -3.50
CA TYR A 258 -19.24 -13.20 -4.13
C TYR A 258 -20.35 -14.22 -3.88
N SER A 259 -21.04 -14.67 -4.95
CA SER A 259 -22.04 -15.74 -4.87
C SER A 259 -21.36 -17.11 -4.86
N LEU A 260 -21.69 -17.97 -3.90
CA LEU A 260 -21.15 -19.32 -3.84
C LEU A 260 -21.58 -20.14 -5.06
N PRO A 261 -20.78 -21.16 -5.46
CA PRO A 261 -21.08 -21.99 -6.63
C PRO A 261 -22.39 -22.76 -6.50
N ASP A 262 -23.03 -23.07 -7.62
CA ASP A 262 -24.21 -23.95 -7.66
C ASP A 262 -23.80 -25.41 -7.42
N SER A 263 -23.56 -25.73 -6.16
CA SER A 263 -23.17 -27.05 -5.69
C SER A 263 -23.85 -27.38 -4.36
N VAL A 264 -23.74 -28.66 -3.97
CA VAL A 264 -24.32 -29.19 -2.73
C VAL A 264 -23.18 -29.66 -1.83
N LEU A 265 -23.20 -29.28 -0.56
CA LEU A 265 -22.24 -29.68 0.45
C LEU A 265 -22.90 -30.67 1.40
N ALA A 266 -22.44 -31.92 1.42
CA ALA A 266 -22.96 -32.98 2.29
C ALA A 266 -22.58 -32.74 3.77
N PRO A 267 -23.22 -33.43 4.74
CA PRO A 267 -22.87 -33.32 6.16
C PRO A 267 -21.39 -33.56 6.44
N GLY A 268 -20.76 -32.60 7.11
CA GLY A 268 -19.34 -32.64 7.48
C GLY A 268 -18.38 -32.27 6.35
N GLU A 269 -18.84 -32.07 5.11
CA GLU A 269 -17.98 -31.64 4.01
C GLU A 269 -17.61 -30.14 4.10
N THR A 270 -16.48 -29.81 3.49
CA THR A 270 -15.95 -28.45 3.38
C THR A 270 -15.82 -28.02 1.91
N ILE A 271 -15.79 -26.72 1.66
CA ILE A 271 -15.47 -26.10 0.38
C ILE A 271 -14.50 -24.96 0.57
N ILE A 272 -13.49 -24.87 -0.28
CA ILE A 272 -12.49 -23.80 -0.26
C ILE A 272 -12.83 -22.77 -1.33
N ILE A 273 -12.84 -21.50 -0.92
CA ILE A 273 -12.97 -20.32 -1.77
C ILE A 273 -11.63 -19.59 -1.73
N LEU A 274 -11.00 -19.38 -2.89
CA LEU A 274 -9.75 -18.61 -3.01
C LEU A 274 -10.08 -17.13 -3.11
N CYS A 275 -9.32 -16.29 -2.42
CA CYS A 275 -9.52 -14.85 -2.38
C CYS A 275 -8.32 -14.12 -2.99
N GLY A 276 -8.57 -13.02 -3.73
CA GLY A 276 -7.53 -12.18 -4.31
C GLY A 276 -6.71 -12.80 -5.44
N ALA A 277 -7.15 -13.93 -5.99
CA ALA A 277 -6.52 -14.57 -7.14
C ALA A 277 -7.08 -14.04 -8.46
N ASP A 278 -6.23 -13.96 -9.47
CA ASP A 278 -6.66 -13.65 -10.84
C ASP A 278 -7.44 -14.83 -11.42
N ASP A 279 -8.58 -14.55 -12.07
CA ASP A 279 -9.35 -15.57 -12.79
C ASP A 279 -8.62 -15.96 -14.09
N ASP A 280 -8.20 -17.21 -14.17
CA ASP A 280 -7.57 -17.78 -15.38
C ASP A 280 -8.59 -18.16 -16.47
N GLY A 281 -9.88 -17.90 -16.23
CA GLY A 281 -10.98 -18.26 -17.14
C GLY A 281 -11.24 -19.75 -17.26
N SER A 282 -10.60 -20.61 -16.45
CA SER A 282 -10.77 -22.07 -16.50
C SER A 282 -12.08 -22.53 -15.87
N GLY A 283 -12.63 -21.75 -14.93
CA GLY A 283 -13.76 -22.15 -14.09
C GLY A 283 -13.47 -23.34 -13.19
N THR A 284 -12.19 -23.64 -12.96
CA THR A 284 -11.76 -24.80 -12.15
C THR A 284 -11.80 -24.48 -10.66
N TYR A 285 -11.64 -23.22 -10.30
CA TYR A 285 -11.51 -22.76 -8.92
C TYR A 285 -12.71 -21.89 -8.51
N ASN A 286 -13.02 -21.89 -7.21
CA ASN A 286 -13.96 -20.95 -6.62
C ASN A 286 -13.18 -19.69 -6.25
N LEU A 287 -13.29 -18.64 -7.07
CA LEU A 287 -12.48 -17.42 -6.93
C LEU A 287 -13.37 -16.26 -6.50
N ALA A 288 -13.16 -15.74 -5.29
CA ALA A 288 -13.74 -14.48 -4.86
C ALA A 288 -12.91 -13.30 -5.41
N SER A 289 -13.58 -12.24 -5.82
CA SER A 289 -12.95 -11.04 -6.43
C SER A 289 -12.28 -10.12 -5.42
N PHE A 290 -12.35 -10.40 -4.14
CA PHE A 290 -11.73 -9.63 -3.06
C PHE A 290 -10.55 -10.40 -2.44
N SER A 291 -9.56 -9.68 -1.93
CA SER A 291 -8.47 -10.19 -1.08
C SER A 291 -8.83 -10.02 0.39
N LEU A 292 -8.07 -10.64 1.28
CA LEU A 292 -8.26 -10.53 2.73
C LEU A 292 -7.11 -9.75 3.38
N ASP A 293 -7.43 -8.95 4.42
CA ASP A 293 -6.46 -8.24 5.23
C ASP A 293 -6.17 -8.99 6.53
N SER A 294 -4.90 -9.12 6.86
CA SER A 294 -4.43 -9.82 8.06
C SER A 294 -4.38 -8.95 9.31
N SER A 295 -4.44 -7.63 9.16
CA SER A 295 -4.35 -6.69 10.28
C SER A 295 -5.70 -6.45 10.95
N CYS A 296 -6.72 -6.15 10.15
CA CYS A 296 -8.08 -5.90 10.65
C CYS A 296 -9.09 -5.96 9.50
N GLU A 297 -9.81 -7.07 9.36
CA GLU A 297 -10.88 -7.21 8.40
C GLU A 297 -12.03 -8.04 8.91
N GLN A 298 -13.18 -7.90 8.30
CA GLN A 298 -14.37 -8.66 8.62
C GLN A 298 -14.80 -9.51 7.43
N LEU A 299 -15.18 -10.73 7.71
CA LEU A 299 -15.69 -11.67 6.72
C LEU A 299 -17.13 -12.06 7.07
N TYR A 300 -18.04 -11.98 6.09
CA TYR A 300 -19.44 -12.28 6.27
C TYR A 300 -19.89 -13.39 5.33
N LEU A 301 -20.54 -14.40 5.89
CA LEU A 301 -21.31 -15.39 5.13
C LEU A 301 -22.79 -14.99 5.23
N SER A 302 -23.44 -14.82 4.09
CA SER A 302 -24.81 -14.30 4.03
C SER A 302 -25.74 -15.18 3.19
N ARG A 303 -27.07 -15.01 3.41
CA ARG A 303 -28.13 -15.55 2.57
C ARG A 303 -29.13 -14.42 2.27
N GLY A 304 -28.97 -13.79 1.12
CA GLY A 304 -29.68 -12.53 0.82
C GLY A 304 -29.18 -11.40 1.72
N GLU A 305 -30.05 -10.76 2.48
CA GLU A 305 -29.70 -9.72 3.44
C GLU A 305 -29.38 -10.26 4.86
N GLU A 306 -29.59 -11.55 5.08
CA GLU A 306 -29.37 -12.20 6.37
C GLU A 306 -27.91 -12.65 6.50
N ILE A 307 -27.19 -12.14 7.50
CA ILE A 307 -25.85 -12.64 7.86
C ILE A 307 -26.00 -13.96 8.62
N ILE A 308 -25.42 -15.02 8.06
CA ILE A 308 -25.49 -16.39 8.57
C ILE A 308 -24.35 -16.65 9.55
N ASP A 309 -23.14 -16.23 9.20
CA ASP A 309 -21.93 -16.34 10.01
C ASP A 309 -20.98 -15.18 9.71
N TYR A 310 -20.06 -14.91 10.61
CA TYR A 310 -19.10 -13.81 10.46
C TYR A 310 -17.82 -14.07 11.25
N ALA A 311 -16.73 -13.50 10.80
CA ALA A 311 -15.42 -13.54 11.43
C ALA A 311 -14.78 -12.16 11.47
N SER A 312 -14.14 -11.81 12.57
CA SER A 312 -13.28 -10.65 12.69
C SER A 312 -11.83 -11.12 12.61
N LEU A 313 -11.18 -10.84 11.50
CA LEU A 313 -9.80 -11.24 11.21
C LEU A 313 -8.87 -10.17 11.75
N ARG A 314 -7.96 -10.53 12.64
CA ARG A 314 -7.07 -9.57 13.30
C ARG A 314 -5.70 -10.17 13.57
N ASP A 315 -4.69 -9.40 13.22
CA ASP A 315 -3.26 -9.66 13.52
C ASP A 315 -2.84 -11.13 13.30
N ILE A 316 -3.40 -11.75 12.23
CA ILE A 316 -3.10 -13.14 11.90
C ILE A 316 -1.65 -13.22 11.40
N PRO A 317 -0.77 -13.99 12.05
CA PRO A 317 0.61 -14.14 11.62
C PRO A 317 0.72 -14.79 10.24
N TYR A 318 1.84 -14.58 9.56
CA TYR A 318 2.12 -15.22 8.28
C TYR A 318 2.06 -16.75 8.39
N GLU A 319 1.49 -17.40 7.40
CA GLU A 319 1.32 -18.85 7.34
C GLU A 319 0.49 -19.44 8.48
N CYS A 320 -0.26 -18.62 9.21
CA CYS A 320 -1.25 -19.02 10.19
C CYS A 320 -2.65 -18.84 9.64
N SER A 321 -3.60 -19.60 10.17
CA SER A 321 -5.03 -19.44 9.87
C SER A 321 -5.82 -19.07 11.13
N PHE A 322 -7.06 -18.63 10.91
CA PHE A 322 -8.03 -18.31 11.94
C PHE A 322 -9.32 -19.07 11.68
N GLY A 323 -9.88 -19.74 12.68
CA GLY A 323 -11.02 -20.62 12.43
C GLY A 323 -11.62 -21.21 13.69
N ARG A 324 -12.47 -22.22 13.47
CA ARG A 324 -13.21 -22.93 14.51
C ARG A 324 -12.62 -24.33 14.73
N MET A 325 -12.70 -24.84 15.95
CA MET A 325 -12.25 -26.18 16.31
C MET A 325 -13.44 -27.11 16.56
N ASP A 326 -13.39 -28.34 16.04
CA ASP A 326 -14.49 -29.28 16.19
C ASP A 326 -14.74 -29.59 17.67
N GLY A 327 -15.97 -29.33 18.14
CA GLY A 327 -16.41 -29.59 19.50
C GLY A 327 -16.06 -28.51 20.52
N GLU A 328 -15.47 -27.43 20.10
CA GLU A 328 -15.21 -26.24 20.90
C GLU A 328 -15.91 -25.00 20.33
N ASN A 329 -16.29 -24.07 21.20
CA ASN A 329 -16.91 -22.84 20.79
C ASN A 329 -15.87 -21.72 20.56
N GLY A 330 -16.28 -20.69 19.77
CA GLY A 330 -15.47 -19.50 19.50
C GLY A 330 -14.38 -19.73 18.45
N TRP A 331 -13.44 -18.82 18.42
CA TRP A 331 -12.43 -18.69 17.38
C TRP A 331 -11.03 -19.01 17.91
N PHE A 332 -10.19 -19.54 17.03
CA PHE A 332 -8.81 -19.96 17.30
C PHE A 332 -7.88 -19.55 16.18
N TYR A 333 -6.64 -19.28 16.52
CA TYR A 333 -5.51 -19.11 15.59
C TYR A 333 -4.75 -20.44 15.49
N PHE A 334 -4.39 -20.85 14.28
CA PHE A 334 -3.70 -22.10 14.01
C PHE A 334 -2.33 -21.83 13.38
N ALA A 335 -1.25 -22.31 14.04
CA ALA A 335 0.09 -22.28 13.46
C ALA A 335 0.26 -23.26 12.29
N ASN A 336 -0.65 -24.24 12.18
CA ASN A 336 -0.65 -25.23 11.12
C ASN A 336 -2.04 -25.27 10.49
N PRO A 337 -2.29 -24.47 9.44
CA PRO A 337 -3.53 -24.48 8.69
C PRO A 337 -3.88 -25.88 8.16
N SER A 338 -5.17 -26.20 8.11
CA SER A 338 -5.66 -27.56 7.79
C SER A 338 -6.72 -27.56 6.68
N PRO A 339 -6.48 -26.94 5.48
CA PRO A 339 -7.48 -26.83 4.43
C PRO A 339 -8.00 -28.21 3.97
N GLY A 340 -9.31 -28.43 4.08
CA GLY A 340 -9.98 -29.69 3.76
C GLY A 340 -9.88 -30.79 4.83
N GLU A 341 -9.29 -30.51 5.96
CA GLU A 341 -9.12 -31.42 7.08
C GLU A 341 -9.72 -30.83 8.36
N ALA A 342 -9.66 -31.55 9.48
CA ALA A 342 -10.19 -31.08 10.75
C ALA A 342 -9.18 -30.14 11.46
N ASN A 343 -9.63 -28.98 11.90
CA ASN A 343 -8.83 -28.02 12.63
C ASN A 343 -8.46 -28.55 14.02
N ALA A 344 -7.17 -28.42 14.40
CA ALA A 344 -6.67 -28.91 15.67
C ALA A 344 -5.47 -28.09 16.19
N GLY A 345 -5.34 -28.00 17.52
CA GLY A 345 -4.18 -27.37 18.16
C GLY A 345 -4.16 -25.85 18.04
N GLY A 346 -5.33 -25.23 18.00
CA GLY A 346 -5.46 -23.77 17.93
C GLY A 346 -5.27 -23.10 19.30
N GLU A 347 -4.78 -21.86 19.26
CA GLU A 347 -4.68 -20.95 20.40
C GLU A 347 -5.70 -19.80 20.25
N ARG A 348 -6.21 -19.29 21.37
CA ARG A 348 -7.26 -18.25 21.30
C ARG A 348 -6.71 -16.84 21.01
N ARG A 349 -5.42 -16.65 21.10
CA ARG A 349 -4.77 -15.35 20.96
C ARG A 349 -3.45 -15.46 20.19
N VAL A 350 -2.97 -14.33 19.74
CA VAL A 350 -1.60 -14.11 19.27
C VAL A 350 -0.90 -13.22 20.27
N SER A 351 0.36 -13.49 20.58
CA SER A 351 1.18 -12.65 21.45
C SER A 351 1.35 -11.25 20.85
N ALA A 352 1.35 -10.23 21.68
CA ALA A 352 1.60 -8.87 21.20
C ALA A 352 3.01 -8.73 20.62
N LYS A 353 3.14 -8.02 19.49
CA LYS A 353 4.45 -7.73 18.88
C LYS A 353 5.33 -6.96 19.86
N PRO A 354 6.63 -7.30 20.00
CA PRO A 354 7.56 -6.53 20.82
C PRO A 354 7.65 -5.07 20.34
N VAL A 355 7.85 -4.15 21.26
CA VAL A 355 8.02 -2.73 20.99
C VAL A 355 9.50 -2.37 21.08
N ASN A 356 9.97 -1.65 20.06
CA ASN A 356 11.30 -1.04 20.08
C ASN A 356 11.26 0.28 20.85
N LEU A 357 12.11 0.42 21.86
CA LEU A 357 12.27 1.65 22.65
C LEU A 357 13.48 2.49 22.21
N THR A 358 14.30 1.97 21.30
CA THR A 358 15.47 2.62 20.73
C THR A 358 15.33 2.71 19.22
N ALA A 359 15.33 3.92 18.64
CA ALA A 359 15.24 4.08 17.19
C ALA A 359 16.27 3.22 16.46
N ASP A 360 15.85 2.53 15.40
CA ASP A 360 16.71 1.90 14.42
C ASP A 360 17.06 2.90 13.29
N GLY A 361 18.06 2.60 12.46
CA GLY A 361 18.47 3.51 11.41
C GLY A 361 19.96 3.52 11.09
N VAL A 362 20.44 4.67 10.60
CA VAL A 362 21.83 4.92 10.24
C VAL A 362 22.51 5.69 11.37
N PHE A 363 23.66 5.19 11.82
CA PHE A 363 24.43 5.75 12.93
C PHE A 363 25.89 5.89 12.53
N ASP A 364 26.39 7.11 12.45
CA ASP A 364 27.78 7.41 12.18
C ASP A 364 28.49 7.95 13.44
N ASP A 365 29.79 7.77 13.50
CA ASP A 365 30.65 8.23 14.61
C ASP A 365 30.25 7.63 15.99
N VAL A 366 29.74 6.40 16.04
CA VAL A 366 29.37 5.69 17.27
C VAL A 366 30.18 4.40 17.45
N ASP A 367 30.49 4.02 18.68
CA ASP A 367 31.14 2.72 18.97
C ASP A 367 30.10 1.57 18.93
N SER A 368 28.85 1.84 19.30
CA SER A 368 27.77 0.87 19.32
C SER A 368 26.43 1.56 19.56
N VAL A 369 25.33 0.85 19.27
CA VAL A 369 23.96 1.24 19.61
C VAL A 369 23.42 0.25 20.64
N THR A 370 22.75 0.76 21.68
CA THR A 370 22.08 -0.05 22.69
C THR A 370 20.59 -0.17 22.33
N VAL A 371 20.13 -1.39 22.08
CA VAL A 371 18.74 -1.67 21.68
C VAL A 371 17.93 -2.07 22.89
N GLU A 372 16.87 -1.34 23.18
CA GLU A 372 15.95 -1.61 24.28
C GLU A 372 14.59 -2.07 23.71
N LEU A 373 14.11 -3.21 24.18
CA LEU A 373 12.85 -3.82 23.77
C LEU A 373 11.91 -3.95 24.95
N SER A 374 10.61 -3.93 24.70
CA SER A 374 9.59 -4.32 25.68
C SER A 374 8.57 -5.27 25.03
N GLY A 375 7.87 -6.05 25.86
CA GLY A 375 6.83 -6.97 25.43
C GLY A 375 6.06 -7.52 26.63
N THR A 376 4.88 -8.08 26.40
CA THR A 376 3.98 -8.59 27.44
C THR A 376 4.33 -9.99 27.90
N GLY A 377 5.06 -10.75 27.09
CA GLY A 377 5.50 -12.12 27.38
C GLY A 377 7.03 -12.27 27.35
N THR A 378 7.50 -13.47 27.02
CA THR A 378 8.93 -13.73 26.84
C THR A 378 9.37 -13.23 25.47
N VAL A 379 10.18 -12.17 25.43
CA VAL A 379 10.76 -11.66 24.19
C VAL A 379 12.02 -12.47 23.85
N ARG A 380 12.05 -13.05 22.66
CA ARG A 380 13.19 -13.75 22.08
C ARG A 380 13.74 -12.97 20.89
N TYR A 381 15.05 -13.01 20.65
CA TYR A 381 15.66 -12.26 19.56
C TYR A 381 16.75 -13.03 18.84
N THR A 382 17.09 -12.58 17.62
CA THR A 382 18.22 -13.04 16.81
C THR A 382 18.99 -11.84 16.23
N LEU A 383 20.27 -12.05 15.93
CA LEU A 383 21.15 -11.05 15.28
C LEU A 383 21.71 -11.55 13.94
N ASP A 384 21.32 -12.75 13.53
CA ASP A 384 21.80 -13.41 12.31
C ASP A 384 20.76 -13.41 11.18
N GLY A 385 19.63 -12.70 11.39
CA GLY A 385 18.54 -12.59 10.43
C GLY A 385 17.56 -13.76 10.43
N SER A 386 17.80 -14.82 11.20
CA SER A 386 16.83 -15.91 11.37
C SER A 386 15.61 -15.42 12.16
N THR A 387 14.44 -15.98 11.90
CA THR A 387 13.23 -15.70 12.68
C THR A 387 13.37 -16.28 14.08
N PRO A 388 13.17 -15.50 15.16
CA PRO A 388 13.28 -16.00 16.54
C PRO A 388 12.31 -17.13 16.84
N THR A 389 12.78 -18.13 17.57
CA THR A 389 12.01 -19.28 18.06
C THR A 389 12.06 -19.34 19.60
N GLU A 390 11.29 -20.23 20.22
CA GLU A 390 11.35 -20.47 21.68
C GLU A 390 12.75 -20.83 22.18
N SER A 391 13.61 -21.35 21.31
CA SER A 391 15.00 -21.70 21.64
C SER A 391 16.00 -20.56 21.42
N SER A 392 15.58 -19.45 20.81
CA SER A 392 16.44 -18.28 20.60
C SER A 392 16.78 -17.59 21.94
N PRO A 393 17.84 -16.76 21.98
CA PRO A 393 18.19 -15.99 23.16
C PRO A 393 17.01 -15.17 23.68
N GLU A 394 16.85 -15.17 25.01
CA GLU A 394 15.84 -14.37 25.70
C GLU A 394 16.36 -12.97 25.96
N TYR A 395 15.51 -11.98 25.69
CA TYR A 395 15.79 -10.57 25.99
C TYR A 395 15.61 -10.33 27.50
N THR A 396 16.73 -10.27 28.21
CA THR A 396 16.77 -10.01 29.68
C THR A 396 17.52 -8.73 30.04
N ALA A 397 18.18 -8.12 29.06
CA ALA A 397 18.93 -6.87 29.19
C ALA A 397 19.09 -6.22 27.81
N PRO A 398 19.34 -4.90 27.72
CA PRO A 398 19.56 -4.20 26.46
C PRO A 398 20.64 -4.87 25.60
N ILE A 399 20.38 -4.98 24.28
CA ILE A 399 21.28 -5.60 23.30
C ILE A 399 22.27 -4.56 22.81
N THR A 400 23.55 -4.88 22.76
CA THR A 400 24.57 -4.02 22.15
C THR A 400 24.81 -4.46 20.70
N VAL A 401 24.63 -3.52 19.76
CA VAL A 401 24.93 -3.71 18.33
C VAL A 401 26.11 -2.79 17.99
N ASP A 402 27.26 -3.36 17.61
CA ASP A 402 28.52 -2.66 17.35
C ASP A 402 28.96 -2.67 15.88
N SER A 403 28.14 -3.24 15.02
CA SER A 403 28.36 -3.36 13.57
C SER A 403 27.03 -3.40 12.83
N THR A 404 27.05 -3.02 11.56
CA THR A 404 25.87 -3.08 10.67
C THR A 404 25.23 -4.47 10.72
N GLY A 405 23.91 -4.50 10.94
CA GLY A 405 23.15 -5.74 11.05
C GLY A 405 21.67 -5.52 11.34
N ILE A 406 20.98 -6.61 11.58
CA ILE A 406 19.53 -6.60 11.89
C ILE A 406 19.28 -7.25 13.23
N VAL A 407 18.25 -6.78 13.91
CA VAL A 407 17.69 -7.42 15.10
C VAL A 407 16.27 -7.86 14.75
N LYS A 408 15.97 -9.15 14.94
CA LYS A 408 14.61 -9.66 14.89
C LYS A 408 14.17 -10.06 16.30
N ALA A 409 12.94 -9.73 16.66
CA ALA A 409 12.39 -10.11 17.96
C ALA A 409 10.94 -10.60 17.83
N VAL A 410 10.58 -11.61 18.62
CA VAL A 410 9.25 -12.23 18.72
C VAL A 410 8.88 -12.38 20.18
N CYS A 411 7.63 -12.12 20.52
CA CYS A 411 7.08 -12.33 21.84
C CYS A 411 6.36 -13.69 21.91
N PHE A 412 6.52 -14.39 23.02
CA PHE A 412 5.89 -15.67 23.33
C PHE A 412 5.13 -15.58 24.64
N GLU A 413 3.82 -15.85 24.61
CA GLU A 413 2.93 -15.90 25.76
C GLU A 413 2.31 -17.29 25.89
N ASP A 414 2.05 -17.72 27.11
CA ASP A 414 1.34 -18.97 27.35
C ASP A 414 -0.11 -18.89 26.83
N GLY A 415 -0.56 -19.86 26.05
CA GLY A 415 -1.91 -19.92 25.48
C GLY A 415 -2.13 -18.89 24.35
N ALA A 416 -1.07 -18.54 23.64
CA ALA A 416 -1.12 -17.68 22.46
C ALA A 416 -0.12 -18.16 21.41
N LEU A 417 -0.42 -17.92 20.12
CA LEU A 417 0.60 -18.06 19.08
C LEU A 417 1.71 -17.02 19.27
N PRO A 418 2.93 -17.29 18.76
CA PRO A 418 3.99 -16.29 18.70
C PRO A 418 3.53 -15.03 17.98
N SER A 419 4.05 -13.88 18.40
CA SER A 419 3.76 -12.60 17.75
C SER A 419 4.32 -12.55 16.33
N ARG A 420 3.85 -11.58 15.54
CA ARG A 420 4.57 -11.15 14.34
C ARG A 420 5.98 -10.69 14.72
N THR A 421 6.92 -10.83 13.78
CA THR A 421 8.31 -10.44 13.97
C THR A 421 8.48 -8.92 14.00
N LEU A 422 9.12 -8.39 15.03
CA LEU A 422 9.70 -7.06 15.01
C LEU A 422 11.04 -7.12 14.27
N VAL A 423 11.21 -6.27 13.26
CA VAL A 423 12.42 -6.19 12.45
C VAL A 423 13.03 -4.79 12.61
N LEU A 424 14.32 -4.73 12.97
CA LEU A 424 15.05 -3.50 13.17
C LEU A 424 16.38 -3.56 12.41
N SER A 425 16.77 -2.47 11.75
CA SER A 425 18.00 -2.38 10.98
C SER A 425 18.91 -1.33 11.56
N TYR A 426 20.14 -1.70 11.84
CA TYR A 426 21.19 -0.82 12.35
C TYR A 426 22.33 -0.74 11.34
N ILE A 427 22.53 0.42 10.75
CA ILE A 427 23.61 0.69 9.79
C ILE A 427 24.63 1.56 10.52
N ILE A 428 25.79 0.98 10.87
CA ILE A 428 26.72 1.58 11.82
C ILE A 428 28.04 1.92 11.13
N ASN A 429 28.40 3.20 11.16
CA ASN A 429 29.67 3.76 10.65
C ASN A 429 29.95 3.42 9.17
N GLU A 430 28.92 3.35 8.37
CA GLU A 430 29.04 3.01 6.94
C GLU A 430 29.29 4.24 6.06
N GLY A 431 28.90 5.44 6.52
CA GLY A 431 29.21 6.74 5.89
C GLY A 431 28.57 6.91 4.52
N HIS A 432 27.32 6.49 4.34
CA HIS A 432 26.61 6.63 3.07
C HIS A 432 26.22 8.07 2.77
N SER A 433 26.37 8.48 1.51
CA SER A 433 25.89 9.77 1.00
C SER A 433 24.47 9.71 0.44
N LEU A 434 24.01 8.51 0.03
CA LEU A 434 22.67 8.26 -0.49
C LEU A 434 21.72 7.82 0.63
N PRO A 435 20.39 8.00 0.45
CA PRO A 435 19.40 7.38 1.29
C PRO A 435 19.64 5.87 1.44
N VAL A 436 19.41 5.33 2.62
CA VAL A 436 19.61 3.91 2.87
C VAL A 436 18.27 3.20 2.90
N VAL A 437 18.13 2.15 2.11
CA VAL A 437 17.01 1.23 2.13
C VAL A 437 17.46 -0.08 2.75
N SER A 438 16.70 -0.59 3.74
CA SER A 438 16.89 -1.92 4.30
C SER A 438 15.68 -2.79 3.97
N LEU A 439 15.92 -3.90 3.29
CA LEU A 439 14.93 -4.92 2.98
C LEU A 439 15.25 -6.19 3.78
N VAL A 440 14.37 -6.57 4.68
CA VAL A 440 14.55 -7.75 5.55
C VAL A 440 13.40 -8.71 5.33
N SER A 441 13.69 -9.88 4.78
CA SER A 441 12.69 -10.94 4.58
C SER A 441 12.30 -11.60 5.91
N GLU A 442 11.08 -12.09 6.02
CA GLU A 442 10.63 -12.86 7.18
C GLU A 442 11.48 -14.13 7.35
N ASP A 443 11.67 -14.90 6.29
CA ASP A 443 12.57 -16.06 6.24
C ASP A 443 13.73 -15.81 5.28
N THR A 444 14.93 -15.67 5.83
CA THR A 444 16.15 -15.41 5.05
C THR A 444 16.57 -16.60 4.19
N THR A 445 16.19 -17.83 4.56
CA THR A 445 16.49 -19.04 3.79
C THR A 445 15.61 -19.10 2.54
N GLU A 446 14.32 -18.88 2.69
CA GLU A 446 13.37 -18.84 1.55
C GLU A 446 13.72 -17.70 0.60
N PHE A 447 14.03 -16.51 1.12
CA PHE A 447 14.51 -15.40 0.32
C PHE A 447 15.78 -15.76 -0.47
N SER A 448 16.75 -16.39 0.17
CA SER A 448 17.98 -16.83 -0.48
C SER A 448 17.70 -17.87 -1.60
N GLN A 449 16.75 -18.76 -1.40
CA GLN A 449 16.32 -19.72 -2.44
C GLN A 449 15.66 -19.00 -3.61
N MET A 450 14.74 -18.08 -3.36
CA MET A 450 14.11 -17.26 -4.40
C MET A 450 15.14 -16.45 -5.16
N TYR A 451 16.06 -15.79 -4.47
CA TYR A 451 17.06 -14.91 -5.07
C TYR A 451 18.08 -15.68 -5.93
N ASN A 452 18.54 -16.85 -5.46
CA ASN A 452 19.58 -17.64 -6.15
C ASN A 452 19.02 -18.66 -7.14
N GLY A 453 17.77 -19.10 -6.99
CA GLY A 453 17.06 -19.97 -7.94
C GLY A 453 15.89 -19.21 -8.56
N PRO A 454 16.13 -18.22 -9.41
CA PRO A 454 15.13 -17.22 -9.76
C PRO A 454 13.88 -17.84 -10.39
N ALA A 455 12.80 -17.78 -9.66
CA ALA A 455 11.46 -18.16 -10.13
C ALA A 455 10.56 -16.91 -10.13
N LYS A 456 9.87 -16.67 -11.24
CA LYS A 456 8.80 -15.67 -11.28
C LYS A 456 7.60 -16.15 -10.48
N GLY A 457 6.87 -15.20 -9.89
CA GLY A 457 5.62 -15.47 -9.20
C GLY A 457 5.77 -15.91 -7.74
N VAL A 458 7.00 -16.02 -7.22
CA VAL A 458 7.22 -16.20 -5.78
C VAL A 458 7.25 -14.84 -5.12
N GLU A 459 6.35 -14.61 -4.17
CA GLU A 459 6.28 -13.42 -3.33
C GLU A 459 6.44 -13.84 -1.87
N LEU A 460 7.34 -13.21 -1.14
CA LEU A 460 7.68 -13.55 0.24
C LEU A 460 7.43 -12.36 1.17
N PRO A 461 6.97 -12.59 2.41
CA PRO A 461 6.85 -11.54 3.41
C PRO A 461 8.20 -10.90 3.74
N ALA A 462 8.22 -9.59 3.86
CA ALA A 462 9.40 -8.79 4.19
C ALA A 462 9.00 -7.50 4.91
N SER A 463 9.99 -6.82 5.48
CA SER A 463 9.89 -5.43 5.92
C SER A 463 10.85 -4.58 5.10
N ILE A 464 10.38 -3.42 4.64
CA ILE A 464 11.21 -2.40 4.02
C ILE A 464 11.33 -1.19 4.93
N SER A 465 12.54 -0.68 5.12
CA SER A 465 12.81 0.58 5.79
C SER A 465 13.54 1.54 4.85
N LEU A 466 13.21 2.82 4.93
CA LEU A 466 13.94 3.90 4.28
C LEU A 466 14.47 4.83 5.37
N TYR A 467 15.74 5.17 5.30
CA TYR A 467 16.41 6.14 6.18
C TYR A 467 17.03 7.26 5.35
N ARG A 468 16.57 8.48 5.57
CA ARG A 468 17.03 9.68 4.85
C ARG A 468 16.99 10.89 5.79
N ASP A 469 18.15 11.54 6.01
CA ASP A 469 18.28 12.81 6.78
C ASP A 469 17.63 12.74 8.18
N GLY A 470 17.75 11.60 8.87
CA GLY A 470 17.19 11.39 10.21
C GLY A 470 15.67 11.18 10.23
N SER A 471 15.06 10.99 9.07
CA SER A 471 13.65 10.61 8.90
C SER A 471 13.52 9.34 8.06
N GLY A 472 12.35 8.72 8.06
CA GLY A 472 12.13 7.51 7.28
C GLY A 472 10.84 6.80 7.68
N PHE A 473 10.72 5.57 7.20
CA PHE A 473 9.62 4.67 7.55
C PHE A 473 10.12 3.24 7.63
N THR A 474 9.38 2.39 8.33
CA THR A 474 9.46 0.93 8.25
C THR A 474 8.07 0.39 8.00
N ALA A 475 7.91 -0.43 6.96
CA ALA A 475 6.62 -0.99 6.57
C ALA A 475 6.72 -2.47 6.19
N PRO A 476 5.73 -3.31 6.54
CA PRO A 476 5.62 -4.66 6.04
C PRO A 476 5.24 -4.66 4.56
N CYS A 477 5.76 -5.62 3.80
CA CYS A 477 5.47 -5.76 2.39
C CYS A 477 5.70 -7.20 1.90
N GLY A 478 5.19 -7.52 0.71
CA GLY A 478 5.63 -8.66 -0.06
C GLY A 478 6.79 -8.29 -0.97
N VAL A 479 7.80 -9.14 -1.06
CA VAL A 479 8.92 -8.98 -2.00
C VAL A 479 8.93 -10.10 -3.02
N SER A 480 9.06 -9.75 -4.30
CA SER A 480 9.22 -10.71 -5.40
C SER A 480 10.29 -10.23 -6.38
N LEU A 481 10.90 -11.16 -7.14
CA LEU A 481 11.83 -10.78 -8.20
C LEU A 481 11.07 -10.19 -9.40
N ASN A 482 11.64 -9.16 -10.02
CA ASN A 482 11.05 -8.46 -11.16
C ASN A 482 11.99 -8.50 -12.39
N GLY A 483 11.40 -8.49 -13.59
CA GLY A 483 12.12 -8.50 -14.87
C GLY A 483 12.23 -9.91 -15.49
N GLU A 484 12.98 -10.04 -16.55
CA GLU A 484 13.29 -11.30 -17.25
C GLU A 484 14.81 -11.51 -17.35
N THR A 485 15.50 -10.67 -18.11
CA THR A 485 16.95 -10.76 -18.28
C THR A 485 17.70 -10.43 -17.00
N SER A 486 17.20 -9.52 -16.17
CA SER A 486 17.76 -9.18 -14.87
C SER A 486 17.74 -10.33 -13.85
N LEU A 487 16.87 -11.34 -14.03
CA LEU A 487 16.79 -12.49 -13.11
C LEU A 487 18.06 -13.34 -13.07
N VAL A 488 18.85 -13.36 -14.16
CA VAL A 488 20.11 -14.10 -14.23
C VAL A 488 21.32 -13.28 -13.80
N MET A 489 21.13 -11.99 -13.53
CA MET A 489 22.21 -11.09 -13.09
C MET A 489 22.49 -11.26 -11.59
N SER A 490 23.66 -10.83 -11.14
CA SER A 490 24.05 -10.85 -9.71
C SER A 490 23.22 -9.89 -8.86
N LYS A 491 22.98 -8.68 -9.36
CA LYS A 491 22.01 -7.73 -8.80
C LYS A 491 20.66 -7.97 -9.47
N LYS A 492 19.57 -8.05 -8.71
CA LYS A 492 18.23 -8.35 -9.23
C LYS A 492 17.27 -7.24 -8.90
N ASN A 493 16.39 -6.93 -9.83
CA ASN A 493 15.26 -6.05 -9.57
C ASN A 493 14.26 -6.76 -8.66
N MET A 494 13.68 -6.03 -7.72
CA MET A 494 12.68 -6.54 -6.77
C MET A 494 11.46 -5.65 -6.76
N SER A 495 10.27 -6.27 -6.86
CA SER A 495 8.99 -5.60 -6.69
C SER A 495 8.57 -5.72 -5.23
N LEU A 496 8.16 -4.60 -4.66
CA LEU A 496 7.60 -4.50 -3.32
C LEU A 496 6.10 -4.29 -3.46
N ARG A 497 5.30 -5.03 -2.70
CA ARG A 497 3.84 -4.89 -2.70
C ARG A 497 3.35 -4.68 -1.28
N PHE A 498 2.56 -3.63 -1.10
CA PHE A 498 1.83 -3.38 0.14
C PHE A 498 0.44 -3.95 -0.04
N ARG A 499 0.04 -4.80 0.89
CA ARG A 499 -1.26 -5.48 0.92
C ARG A 499 -1.66 -5.71 2.37
N GLY A 500 -2.95 -5.75 2.64
CA GLY A 500 -3.48 -6.11 3.94
C GLY A 500 -2.99 -7.46 4.45
N SER A 501 -2.78 -8.45 3.58
CA SER A 501 -2.19 -9.74 3.95
C SER A 501 -0.80 -9.63 4.61
N TYR A 502 -0.06 -8.55 4.34
CA TYR A 502 1.19 -8.23 5.05
C TYR A 502 1.00 -7.31 6.26
N GLY A 503 -0.22 -6.79 6.48
CA GLY A 503 -0.58 -5.93 7.59
C GLY A 503 -0.61 -4.43 7.27
N GLN A 504 -0.52 -4.07 5.98
CA GLN A 504 -0.64 -2.68 5.53
C GLN A 504 -1.01 -2.65 4.05
N GLU A 505 -2.21 -2.16 3.70
CA GLU A 505 -2.67 -2.10 2.30
C GLU A 505 -1.86 -1.13 1.44
N THR A 506 -1.46 0.00 2.02
CA THR A 506 -0.72 1.05 1.31
C THR A 506 0.37 1.62 2.21
N LEU A 507 1.49 2.00 1.62
CA LEU A 507 2.52 2.78 2.29
C LEU A 507 2.17 4.27 2.21
N GLN A 508 2.07 4.95 3.35
CA GLN A 508 1.82 6.38 3.45
C GLN A 508 3.13 7.11 3.80
N TYR A 509 3.84 7.63 2.80
CA TYR A 509 5.07 8.40 3.01
C TYR A 509 5.47 9.20 1.76
N ASP A 510 5.96 10.43 1.91
CA ASP A 510 6.50 11.23 0.80
C ASP A 510 7.93 10.79 0.45
N ILE A 511 8.05 9.75 -0.38
CA ILE A 511 9.35 9.20 -0.79
C ILE A 511 10.07 10.15 -1.75
N PHE A 512 9.34 10.76 -2.69
CA PHE A 512 9.91 11.42 -3.87
C PHE A 512 9.91 12.95 -3.80
N GLY A 513 9.37 13.54 -2.72
CA GLY A 513 9.32 15.00 -2.55
C GLY A 513 8.20 15.66 -3.33
N GLY A 514 6.95 15.37 -2.96
CA GLY A 514 5.74 15.90 -3.60
C GLY A 514 5.01 14.89 -4.48
N GLY A 515 3.79 15.22 -4.89
CA GLY A 515 2.90 14.32 -5.65
C GLY A 515 2.26 13.24 -4.77
N ALA A 516 2.09 12.02 -5.29
CA ALA A 516 1.49 10.93 -4.54
C ALA A 516 2.36 10.54 -3.34
N THR A 517 1.71 10.34 -2.21
CA THR A 517 2.32 9.90 -0.93
C THR A 517 1.79 8.54 -0.49
N GLU A 518 0.92 7.94 -1.27
CA GLU A 518 0.31 6.64 -1.02
C GLU A 518 0.73 5.66 -2.12
N PHE A 519 1.27 4.50 -1.70
CA PHE A 519 1.80 3.50 -2.62
C PHE A 519 1.31 2.09 -2.27
N THR A 520 0.72 1.40 -3.23
CA THR A 520 0.40 -0.04 -3.16
C THR A 520 1.58 -0.92 -3.58
N ASN A 521 2.52 -0.35 -4.33
CA ASN A 521 3.70 -1.07 -4.81
C ASN A 521 4.84 -0.10 -5.14
N LEU A 522 6.06 -0.61 -5.02
CA LEU A 522 7.30 0.07 -5.41
C LEU A 522 8.22 -0.92 -6.13
N LEU A 523 9.26 -0.40 -6.74
CA LEU A 523 10.28 -1.18 -7.42
C LEU A 523 11.67 -0.79 -6.89
N LEU A 524 12.46 -1.79 -6.48
CA LEU A 524 13.90 -1.67 -6.28
C LEU A 524 14.59 -2.12 -7.55
N ARG A 525 15.12 -1.15 -8.29
CA ARG A 525 15.81 -1.40 -9.55
C ARG A 525 17.32 -1.44 -9.35
N ALA A 526 17.95 -2.45 -9.92
CA ALA A 526 19.36 -2.76 -9.67
C ALA A 526 20.36 -1.86 -10.43
N GLY A 527 19.90 -0.96 -11.30
CA GLY A 527 20.73 -0.04 -12.06
C GLY A 527 21.70 -0.74 -13.03
N GLN A 528 21.29 -1.87 -13.58
CA GLN A 528 22.10 -2.63 -14.55
C GLN A 528 21.70 -2.23 -15.96
N ASP A 529 22.03 -1.02 -16.37
CA ASP A 529 21.96 -0.65 -17.77
C ASP A 529 23.05 -1.40 -18.57
N GLN A 530 22.86 -1.48 -19.88
CA GLN A 530 23.70 -2.30 -20.76
C GLN A 530 25.18 -1.92 -20.72
N GLU A 531 25.52 -0.70 -20.37
CA GLU A 531 26.85 -0.14 -20.37
C GLU A 531 27.36 0.25 -18.98
N GLN A 532 26.68 -0.20 -17.94
CA GLN A 532 27.05 0.01 -16.53
C GLN A 532 27.19 1.47 -16.11
N ALA A 533 26.50 2.39 -16.78
CA ALA A 533 26.44 3.80 -16.38
C ALA A 533 25.54 4.01 -15.18
N ILE A 534 24.61 3.09 -14.92
CA ILE A 534 23.61 3.09 -13.83
C ILE A 534 22.51 4.14 -13.99
N ILE A 535 22.75 5.22 -14.73
CA ILE A 535 21.89 6.41 -14.76
C ILE A 535 20.96 6.52 -15.99
N ARG A 536 21.10 5.71 -17.05
CA ARG A 536 20.41 5.96 -18.33
C ARG A 536 18.88 6.00 -18.21
N ASN A 537 18.30 5.06 -17.46
CA ASN A 537 16.86 5.05 -17.24
C ASN A 537 16.40 6.27 -16.43
N GLU A 538 17.08 6.59 -15.36
CA GLU A 538 16.78 7.72 -14.47
C GLU A 538 17.05 9.07 -15.17
N LEU A 539 18.11 9.15 -15.98
CA LEU A 539 18.41 10.31 -16.81
C LEU A 539 17.25 10.62 -17.76
N SER A 540 16.77 9.61 -18.49
CA SER A 540 15.67 9.78 -19.44
C SER A 540 14.39 10.22 -18.74
N GLN A 541 14.09 9.63 -17.57
CA GLN A 541 12.91 9.99 -16.78
C GLN A 541 13.01 11.39 -16.17
N SER A 542 14.18 11.76 -15.65
CA SER A 542 14.42 13.10 -15.09
C SER A 542 14.32 14.19 -16.16
N LEU A 543 14.87 13.95 -17.35
CA LEU A 543 14.73 14.88 -18.48
C LEU A 543 13.28 15.08 -18.88
N CYS A 544 12.49 14.00 -18.92
CA CYS A 544 11.06 14.05 -19.17
C CYS A 544 10.30 14.89 -18.12
N GLU A 545 10.57 14.67 -16.83
CA GLU A 545 9.97 15.41 -15.74
C GLU A 545 10.33 16.90 -15.79
N LYS A 546 11.62 17.21 -15.96
CA LYS A 546 12.12 18.60 -16.05
C LYS A 546 11.63 19.35 -17.29
N ALA A 547 11.28 18.60 -18.33
CA ALA A 547 10.70 19.14 -19.57
C ALA A 547 9.17 19.32 -19.49
N ASP A 548 8.54 18.95 -18.37
CA ASP A 548 7.09 19.00 -18.16
C ASP A 548 6.33 18.35 -19.34
N MET A 549 6.75 17.10 -19.64
CA MET A 549 6.18 16.33 -20.75
C MET A 549 4.88 15.65 -20.33
N ASP A 550 3.92 15.61 -21.27
CA ASP A 550 2.61 14.98 -21.05
C ASP A 550 2.67 13.45 -21.26
N VAL A 551 3.48 12.79 -20.44
CA VAL A 551 3.58 11.34 -20.41
C VAL A 551 3.56 10.84 -18.97
N VAL A 552 3.01 9.65 -18.75
CA VAL A 552 3.05 9.03 -17.43
C VAL A 552 4.47 8.57 -17.15
N ASN A 553 5.11 9.23 -16.19
CA ASN A 553 6.52 9.04 -15.85
C ASN A 553 6.67 8.52 -14.42
N GLN A 554 7.66 7.64 -14.19
CA GLN A 554 7.96 7.07 -12.87
C GLN A 554 8.91 7.99 -12.11
N ARG A 555 8.55 8.37 -10.88
CA ARG A 555 9.48 9.05 -9.97
C ARG A 555 10.42 8.05 -9.32
N SER A 556 11.62 8.48 -8.98
CA SER A 556 12.65 7.63 -8.40
C SER A 556 13.65 8.41 -7.54
N ILE A 557 14.34 7.69 -6.65
CA ILE A 557 15.51 8.17 -5.90
C ILE A 557 16.61 7.11 -5.96
N PHE A 558 17.86 7.52 -6.07
CA PHE A 558 18.98 6.64 -5.82
C PHE A 558 19.09 6.31 -4.34
N CYS A 559 19.44 5.08 -4.03
CA CYS A 559 19.61 4.63 -2.66
C CYS A 559 20.69 3.54 -2.56
N VAL A 560 21.19 3.35 -1.37
CA VAL A 560 22.00 2.19 -1.01
C VAL A 560 21.04 1.14 -0.45
N LEU A 561 21.12 -0.08 -0.96
CA LEU A 561 20.29 -1.19 -0.49
C LEU A 561 21.08 -2.13 0.41
N TYR A 562 20.48 -2.45 1.55
CA TYR A 562 20.83 -3.58 2.40
C TYR A 562 19.76 -4.66 2.28
N VAL A 563 20.18 -5.90 2.06
CA VAL A 563 19.25 -7.06 2.04
C VAL A 563 19.63 -7.99 3.18
N ASN A 564 18.71 -8.21 4.09
CA ASN A 564 18.93 -9.02 5.29
C ASN A 564 20.18 -8.60 6.08
N GLY A 565 20.44 -7.30 6.18
CA GLY A 565 21.58 -6.72 6.87
C GLY A 565 22.89 -6.71 6.09
N GLU A 566 22.91 -7.25 4.85
CA GLU A 566 24.10 -7.24 3.99
C GLU A 566 24.01 -6.14 2.93
N TYR A 567 25.10 -5.38 2.76
CA TYR A 567 25.21 -4.38 1.69
C TYR A 567 25.03 -5.01 0.31
N SER A 568 24.08 -4.49 -0.45
CA SER A 568 23.70 -4.98 -1.79
C SER A 568 23.93 -3.98 -2.91
N GLY A 569 24.52 -2.80 -2.60
CA GLY A 569 24.96 -1.81 -3.59
C GLY A 569 23.96 -0.71 -3.86
N ILE A 570 24.21 0.06 -4.92
CA ILE A 570 23.38 1.16 -5.39
C ILE A 570 22.13 0.57 -6.07
N TYR A 571 20.96 1.04 -5.67
CA TYR A 571 19.68 0.75 -6.29
C TYR A 571 18.92 2.04 -6.55
N THR A 572 17.87 1.93 -7.33
CA THR A 572 16.88 2.98 -7.48
C THR A 572 15.58 2.50 -6.84
N LEU A 573 15.07 3.23 -5.83
CA LEU A 573 13.73 3.04 -5.33
C LEU A 573 12.79 3.90 -6.18
N LYS A 574 11.78 3.29 -6.79
CA LYS A 574 10.92 3.97 -7.77
C LYS A 574 9.48 3.47 -7.80
N GLU A 575 8.62 4.26 -8.40
CA GLU A 575 7.25 3.88 -8.72
C GLU A 575 7.23 2.74 -9.75
N LYS A 576 6.19 1.92 -9.69
CA LYS A 576 6.00 0.85 -10.67
C LYS A 576 5.08 1.33 -11.79
N ALA A 577 5.49 1.14 -13.04
CA ALA A 577 4.69 1.51 -14.22
C ALA A 577 3.50 0.55 -14.39
N ASN A 578 2.37 0.87 -13.76
CA ASN A 578 1.14 0.07 -13.78
C ASN A 578 -0.11 0.96 -13.57
N LYS A 579 -1.27 0.34 -13.38
CA LYS A 579 -2.55 1.02 -13.17
C LYS A 579 -2.55 2.01 -11.98
N TYR A 580 -1.84 1.69 -10.91
CA TYR A 580 -1.78 2.55 -9.72
C TYR A 580 -1.03 3.86 -9.97
N LEU A 581 0.04 3.81 -10.77
CA LEU A 581 0.77 5.03 -11.17
C LEU A 581 -0.13 5.97 -11.98
N TYR A 582 -0.83 5.44 -13.00
CA TYR A 582 -1.72 6.28 -13.79
C TYR A 582 -2.90 6.82 -12.95
N ALA A 583 -3.48 5.97 -12.11
CA ALA A 583 -4.56 6.38 -11.21
C ALA A 583 -4.15 7.55 -10.30
N ALA A 584 -2.95 7.50 -9.74
CA ALA A 584 -2.40 8.57 -8.91
C ALA A 584 -2.16 9.87 -9.70
N VAL A 585 -1.66 9.78 -10.94
CA VAL A 585 -1.46 10.93 -11.83
C VAL A 585 -2.78 11.55 -12.28
N ALA A 586 -3.74 10.71 -12.67
CA ALA A 586 -5.04 11.14 -13.18
C ALA A 586 -6.06 11.49 -12.06
N GLY A 587 -5.81 11.11 -10.82
CA GLY A 587 -6.72 11.31 -9.68
C GLY A 587 -8.00 10.47 -9.78
N VAL A 588 -7.90 9.23 -10.25
CA VAL A 588 -9.02 8.29 -10.47
C VAL A 588 -8.85 7.00 -9.67
N ASP A 589 -9.92 6.23 -9.60
CA ASP A 589 -9.90 4.89 -8.98
C ASP A 589 -9.01 3.94 -9.81
N PRO A 590 -8.01 3.26 -9.21
CA PRO A 590 -7.17 2.28 -9.89
C PRO A 590 -7.94 1.16 -10.59
N ASP A 591 -9.11 0.78 -10.09
CA ASP A 591 -9.95 -0.25 -10.71
C ASP A 591 -10.68 0.24 -11.97
N SER A 592 -10.72 1.55 -12.18
CA SER A 592 -11.20 2.14 -13.43
C SER A 592 -10.12 2.23 -14.53
N VAL A 593 -8.86 1.89 -14.19
CA VAL A 593 -7.73 2.06 -15.10
C VAL A 593 -7.46 0.79 -15.90
N GLU A 594 -7.47 0.93 -17.21
CA GLU A 594 -6.98 -0.06 -18.15
C GLU A 594 -5.51 0.24 -18.50
N VAL A 595 -4.64 -0.78 -18.36
CA VAL A 595 -3.24 -0.71 -18.81
C VAL A 595 -3.01 -1.84 -19.81
N ILE A 596 -2.48 -1.47 -20.98
CA ILE A 596 -2.08 -2.44 -21.99
C ILE A 596 -0.57 -2.47 -22.05
N GLU A 597 -0.02 -3.65 -21.82
CA GLU A 597 1.36 -3.97 -22.07
C GLU A 597 1.53 -4.35 -23.55
N ALA A 598 2.34 -3.62 -24.27
CA ALA A 598 2.49 -3.84 -25.70
C ALA A 598 3.49 -4.98 -26.00
N PRO A 599 3.35 -5.58 -27.19
CA PRO A 599 2.36 -5.23 -28.21
C PRO A 599 0.93 -5.62 -27.81
N ALA A 600 -0.03 -4.70 -28.01
CA ALA A 600 -1.43 -5.00 -27.80
C ALA A 600 -1.89 -6.19 -28.66
N GLU A 601 -2.68 -7.07 -28.09
CA GLU A 601 -3.13 -8.27 -28.75
C GLU A 601 -3.96 -7.97 -30.00
N TYR A 602 -3.69 -8.69 -31.07
CA TYR A 602 -4.46 -8.59 -32.32
C TYR A 602 -5.95 -8.92 -32.07
N GLY A 603 -6.83 -7.98 -32.43
CA GLY A 603 -8.27 -8.16 -32.25
C GLY A 603 -8.80 -7.61 -30.93
N SER A 604 -7.94 -7.14 -30.01
CA SER A 604 -8.38 -6.38 -28.83
C SER A 604 -9.06 -5.08 -29.22
N GLU A 605 -9.81 -4.50 -28.30
CA GLU A 605 -10.52 -3.24 -28.55
C GLU A 605 -9.55 -2.12 -28.92
N PHE A 606 -8.50 -1.93 -28.12
CA PHE A 606 -7.44 -0.96 -28.43
C PHE A 606 -6.82 -1.20 -29.79
N TYR A 607 -6.42 -2.46 -30.09
CA TYR A 607 -5.83 -2.77 -31.38
C TYR A 607 -6.76 -2.36 -32.55
N ASN A 608 -8.04 -2.73 -32.48
CA ASN A 608 -9.00 -2.47 -33.55
C ASN A 608 -9.34 -0.98 -33.68
N GLN A 609 -9.63 -0.32 -32.57
CA GLN A 609 -10.10 1.07 -32.59
C GLN A 609 -8.97 2.09 -32.81
N VAL A 610 -7.75 1.80 -32.35
CA VAL A 610 -6.62 2.73 -32.39
C VAL A 610 -5.60 2.30 -33.43
N ILE A 611 -4.93 1.17 -33.25
CA ILE A 611 -3.80 0.74 -34.10
C ILE A 611 -4.26 0.44 -35.52
N GLN A 612 -5.26 -0.44 -35.67
CA GLN A 612 -5.78 -0.83 -36.96
C GLN A 612 -6.49 0.33 -37.66
N PHE A 613 -7.24 1.14 -36.89
CA PHE A 613 -7.90 2.31 -37.47
C PHE A 613 -6.88 3.28 -38.07
N ALA A 614 -5.84 3.63 -37.34
CA ALA A 614 -4.80 4.53 -37.82
C ALA A 614 -4.07 3.98 -39.06
N TYR A 615 -3.79 2.68 -39.10
CA TYR A 615 -3.13 2.02 -40.22
C TYR A 615 -4.00 1.93 -41.49
N MET A 616 -5.31 1.73 -41.33
CA MET A 616 -6.24 1.47 -42.46
C MET A 616 -6.88 2.74 -43.04
N ASN A 617 -6.78 3.87 -42.36
CA ASN A 617 -7.45 5.13 -42.76
C ASN A 617 -6.41 6.21 -43.10
N ASP A 618 -6.77 7.07 -44.06
CA ASP A 618 -5.97 8.24 -44.43
C ASP A 618 -6.15 9.35 -43.39
N LEU A 619 -5.18 9.49 -42.49
CA LEU A 619 -5.18 10.48 -41.43
C LEU A 619 -4.87 11.91 -41.88
N SER A 620 -4.52 12.10 -43.17
CA SER A 620 -4.49 13.48 -43.77
C SER A 620 -5.89 14.12 -43.89
N ILE A 621 -6.92 13.30 -43.74
CA ILE A 621 -8.33 13.72 -43.72
C ILE A 621 -8.67 14.10 -42.25
N ASP A 622 -9.10 15.37 -42.07
CA ASP A 622 -9.38 15.92 -40.73
C ASP A 622 -10.37 15.05 -39.91
N GLU A 623 -11.45 14.55 -40.55
CA GLU A 623 -12.43 13.69 -39.87
C GLU A 623 -11.81 12.39 -39.28
N ASN A 624 -10.86 11.77 -39.97
CA ASN A 624 -10.15 10.58 -39.48
C ASN A 624 -9.17 10.92 -38.36
N TYR A 625 -8.49 12.06 -38.49
CA TYR A 625 -7.61 12.57 -37.44
C TYR A 625 -8.39 12.92 -36.18
N GLU A 626 -9.49 13.67 -36.30
CA GLU A 626 -10.33 14.04 -35.15
C GLU A 626 -10.92 12.82 -34.46
N HIS A 627 -11.32 11.78 -35.23
CA HIS A 627 -11.76 10.51 -34.63
C HIS A 627 -10.68 9.86 -33.81
N LEU A 628 -9.46 9.73 -34.33
CA LEU A 628 -8.33 9.14 -33.59
C LEU A 628 -7.96 10.00 -32.37
N ALA A 629 -7.98 11.33 -32.49
CA ALA A 629 -7.71 12.27 -31.39
C ALA A 629 -8.80 12.27 -30.30
N SER A 630 -9.99 11.71 -30.59
CA SER A 630 -11.00 11.47 -29.57
C SER A 630 -10.73 10.21 -28.72
N LEU A 631 -9.87 9.31 -29.20
CA LEU A 631 -9.51 8.06 -28.54
C LEU A 631 -8.11 8.10 -27.89
N VAL A 632 -7.20 8.88 -28.44
CA VAL A 632 -5.79 8.96 -28.05
C VAL A 632 -5.46 10.40 -27.66
N ASP A 633 -4.77 10.58 -26.55
CA ASP A 633 -4.22 11.88 -26.22
C ASP A 633 -3.02 12.20 -27.12
N MET A 634 -3.17 13.24 -27.95
CA MET A 634 -2.18 13.58 -28.95
C MET A 634 -0.97 14.31 -28.38
N ASP A 635 -1.10 14.99 -27.24
CA ASP A 635 0.03 15.65 -26.58
C ASP A 635 0.90 14.60 -25.88
N SER A 636 0.27 13.64 -25.21
CA SER A 636 0.94 12.48 -24.62
C SER A 636 1.70 11.66 -25.69
N LEU A 637 1.08 11.40 -26.84
CA LEU A 637 1.74 10.69 -27.95
C LEU A 637 2.91 11.47 -28.53
N ILE A 638 2.73 12.79 -28.74
CA ILE A 638 3.79 13.66 -29.27
C ILE A 638 5.01 13.66 -28.33
N ASP A 639 4.79 13.92 -27.06
CA ASP A 639 5.86 13.98 -26.06
C ASP A 639 6.56 12.64 -25.90
N TRP A 640 5.79 11.53 -25.89
CA TRP A 640 6.36 10.18 -25.88
C TRP A 640 7.24 9.91 -27.10
N LEU A 641 6.76 10.21 -28.33
CA LEU A 641 7.52 10.01 -29.56
C LEU A 641 8.78 10.88 -29.62
N ILE A 642 8.71 12.14 -29.13
CA ILE A 642 9.86 13.03 -29.06
C ILE A 642 10.91 12.43 -28.11
N MET A 643 10.50 12.00 -26.94
CA MET A 643 11.44 11.53 -25.92
C MET A 643 12.08 10.18 -26.27
N GLU A 644 11.31 9.21 -26.76
CA GLU A 644 11.84 7.93 -27.25
C GLU A 644 12.82 8.12 -28.41
N GLY A 645 12.48 9.05 -29.33
CA GLY A 645 13.34 9.42 -30.44
C GLY A 645 14.61 10.15 -30.00
N PHE A 646 14.49 11.11 -29.09
CA PHE A 646 15.58 11.89 -28.53
C PHE A 646 16.56 11.04 -27.74
N CYS A 647 16.07 10.23 -26.81
CA CYS A 647 16.90 9.32 -26.02
C CYS A 647 17.44 8.14 -26.83
N ALA A 648 16.94 7.94 -28.05
CA ALA A 648 17.31 6.82 -28.91
C ALA A 648 17.18 5.46 -28.22
N ASN A 649 16.04 5.21 -27.57
CA ASN A 649 15.75 3.95 -26.90
C ASN A 649 15.66 2.81 -27.90
N THR A 650 16.64 1.91 -27.89
CA THR A 650 16.72 0.80 -28.84
C THR A 650 15.82 -0.36 -28.47
N ASP A 651 15.34 -0.43 -27.23
CA ASP A 651 14.54 -1.54 -26.70
C ASP A 651 13.03 -1.33 -26.80
N VAL A 652 12.60 -0.18 -27.26
CA VAL A 652 11.17 0.08 -27.54
C VAL A 652 10.58 -0.90 -28.56
N THR A 653 11.43 -1.55 -29.36
CA THR A 653 11.05 -2.56 -30.35
C THR A 653 10.66 -3.91 -29.73
N SER A 654 11.09 -4.18 -28.49
CA SER A 654 10.94 -5.47 -27.81
C SER A 654 9.65 -5.58 -26.97
N GLY A 655 8.73 -4.61 -27.10
CA GLY A 655 7.48 -4.64 -26.36
C GLY A 655 7.48 -3.81 -25.06
N ASN A 656 8.49 -2.96 -24.88
CA ASN A 656 8.57 -2.03 -23.74
C ASN A 656 7.68 -0.79 -23.95
N LEU A 657 6.41 -1.05 -24.24
CA LEU A 657 5.38 -0.04 -24.45
C LEU A 657 4.30 -0.21 -23.37
N ARG A 658 3.74 0.89 -22.90
CA ARG A 658 2.61 0.91 -21.98
C ARG A 658 1.62 1.97 -22.45
N TYR A 659 0.36 1.55 -22.55
CA TYR A 659 -0.76 2.44 -22.80
C TYR A 659 -1.70 2.38 -21.60
N CYS A 660 -2.24 3.51 -21.17
CA CYS A 660 -3.14 3.59 -20.04
C CYS A 660 -4.34 4.51 -20.32
N ARG A 661 -5.49 4.15 -19.76
CA ARG A 661 -6.75 4.86 -19.96
C ARG A 661 -7.66 4.70 -18.74
N SER A 662 -8.50 5.68 -18.46
CA SER A 662 -9.65 5.56 -17.56
C SER A 662 -10.81 6.43 -18.06
N ASP A 663 -12.02 5.86 -18.08
CA ASP A 663 -13.24 6.62 -18.38
C ASP A 663 -13.63 7.60 -17.25
N GLN A 664 -13.04 7.46 -16.06
CA GLN A 664 -13.17 8.43 -14.95
C GLN A 664 -12.29 9.67 -15.17
N ALA A 665 -11.26 9.58 -16.02
CA ALA A 665 -10.45 10.71 -16.45
C ALA A 665 -11.05 11.32 -17.74
N ASP A 666 -10.29 11.39 -18.80
CA ASP A 666 -10.72 11.93 -20.10
C ASP A 666 -11.17 10.85 -21.11
N GLY A 667 -11.03 9.58 -20.75
CA GLY A 667 -11.39 8.43 -21.58
C GLY A 667 -10.46 8.17 -22.76
N LYS A 668 -9.31 8.84 -22.83
CA LYS A 668 -8.32 8.67 -23.88
C LYS A 668 -7.17 7.78 -23.46
N TRP A 669 -6.48 7.26 -24.46
CA TRP A 669 -5.24 6.52 -24.26
C TRP A 669 -4.06 7.48 -24.12
N HIS A 670 -3.34 7.34 -22.99
CA HIS A 670 -2.09 8.02 -22.67
C HIS A 670 -0.92 7.07 -22.77
N PHE A 671 0.29 7.61 -22.91
CA PHE A 671 1.53 6.86 -23.03
C PHE A 671 2.31 6.93 -21.73
N MET A 672 2.92 5.79 -21.36
CA MET A 672 3.73 5.68 -20.16
C MET A 672 5.17 5.32 -20.52
N PHE A 673 6.15 5.97 -19.91
CA PHE A 673 7.55 5.59 -20.06
C PHE A 673 7.84 4.31 -19.27
N TYR A 674 8.54 3.40 -19.94
CA TYR A 674 8.89 2.12 -19.37
C TYR A 674 10.18 1.59 -19.97
N ASP A 675 11.12 1.13 -19.10
CA ASP A 675 12.36 0.43 -19.44
C ASP A 675 13.30 1.19 -20.39
N LEU A 676 13.86 2.27 -19.88
CA LEU A 676 14.72 3.20 -20.65
C LEU A 676 16.22 2.91 -20.48
N ASP A 677 16.62 1.67 -20.16
CA ASP A 677 18.02 1.27 -19.98
C ASP A 677 18.83 1.37 -21.28
N ALA A 678 18.19 1.06 -22.39
CA ALA A 678 18.84 0.99 -23.70
C ALA A 678 18.81 2.33 -24.46
N THR A 679 18.95 3.45 -23.71
CA THR A 679 18.92 4.82 -24.24
C THR A 679 20.32 5.38 -24.49
N PHE A 680 20.42 6.50 -25.18
CA PHE A 680 21.65 7.22 -25.52
C PHE A 680 22.70 6.38 -26.27
N ALA A 681 22.26 5.47 -27.15
CA ALA A 681 23.15 4.64 -27.95
C ALA A 681 23.63 5.35 -29.23
N THR A 682 22.70 5.82 -30.07
CA THR A 682 23.00 6.49 -31.35
C THR A 682 21.99 7.60 -31.61
N PRO A 683 22.41 8.87 -31.67
CA PRO A 683 21.52 10.00 -31.80
C PRO A 683 20.70 9.93 -33.09
N GLY A 684 19.43 10.30 -33.00
CA GLY A 684 18.50 10.39 -34.12
C GLY A 684 18.07 9.07 -34.77
N SER A 685 18.71 7.96 -34.44
CA SER A 685 18.43 6.65 -35.06
C SER A 685 16.99 6.18 -34.82
N MET A 686 16.45 6.46 -33.64
CA MET A 686 15.14 6.00 -33.27
C MET A 686 14.01 6.79 -33.99
N TYR A 687 14.18 8.06 -34.29
CA TYR A 687 13.22 8.77 -35.14
C TYR A 687 13.05 8.12 -36.50
N ALA A 688 14.18 7.71 -37.11
CA ALA A 688 14.13 7.00 -38.38
C ALA A 688 13.45 5.65 -38.27
N ASN A 689 13.65 4.92 -37.15
CA ASN A 689 13.00 3.64 -36.92
C ASN A 689 11.51 3.82 -36.67
N LEU A 690 11.11 4.71 -35.77
CA LEU A 690 9.70 4.95 -35.41
C LEU A 690 8.85 5.43 -36.58
N MET A 691 9.42 6.25 -37.49
CA MET A 691 8.72 6.96 -38.56
C MET A 691 8.96 6.36 -39.96
N SER A 692 9.34 5.08 -40.08
CA SER A 692 9.66 4.44 -41.33
C SER A 692 8.91 3.14 -41.59
N GLU A 693 9.09 2.57 -42.80
CA GLU A 693 8.58 1.24 -43.15
C GLU A 693 9.12 0.15 -42.21
N TYR A 694 10.34 0.29 -41.70
CA TYR A 694 10.91 -0.62 -40.72
C TYR A 694 10.07 -0.59 -39.41
N GLY A 695 9.71 0.59 -38.95
CA GLY A 695 8.86 0.74 -37.78
C GLY A 695 7.49 0.11 -37.95
N LEU A 696 6.84 0.30 -39.11
CA LEU A 696 5.55 -0.33 -39.41
C LEU A 696 5.58 -1.86 -39.32
N GLU A 697 6.73 -2.48 -39.62
CA GLU A 697 6.87 -3.93 -39.58
C GLU A 697 7.25 -4.48 -38.17
N HIS A 698 7.87 -3.64 -37.33
CA HIS A 698 8.54 -4.09 -36.11
C HIS A 698 8.13 -3.39 -34.82
N ILE A 699 7.53 -2.18 -34.91
CA ILE A 699 7.21 -1.35 -33.76
C ILE A 699 5.72 -0.97 -33.82
N GLN A 700 4.91 -1.46 -32.89
CA GLN A 700 3.47 -1.28 -32.97
C GLN A 700 3.04 0.17 -33.00
N VAL A 701 3.66 1.06 -32.19
CA VAL A 701 3.34 2.50 -32.16
C VAL A 701 3.60 3.21 -33.50
N SER A 702 4.48 2.68 -34.33
CA SER A 702 4.73 3.21 -35.67
C SER A 702 3.49 3.15 -36.57
N SER A 703 2.58 2.21 -36.31
CA SER A 703 1.27 2.15 -36.98
C SER A 703 0.36 3.33 -36.62
N LEU A 704 0.65 4.06 -35.55
CA LEU A 704 0.05 5.36 -35.21
C LEU A 704 0.90 6.50 -35.79
N ALA A 705 2.18 6.51 -35.47
CA ALA A 705 3.08 7.62 -35.77
C ALA A 705 3.21 7.90 -37.26
N VAL A 706 3.45 6.88 -38.10
CA VAL A 706 3.67 7.07 -39.54
C VAL A 706 2.45 7.63 -40.26
N PRO A 707 1.20 7.12 -40.07
CA PRO A 707 0.03 7.73 -40.68
C PRO A 707 -0.26 9.15 -40.15
N LEU A 708 -0.08 9.40 -38.85
CA LEU A 708 -0.32 10.72 -38.24
C LEU A 708 0.60 11.80 -38.84
N MET A 709 1.82 11.43 -39.22
CA MET A 709 2.72 12.40 -39.87
C MET A 709 2.27 12.86 -41.26
N GLN A 710 1.25 12.25 -41.83
CA GLN A 710 0.57 12.75 -43.04
C GLN A 710 -0.42 13.88 -42.73
N ASN A 711 -0.87 14.02 -41.49
CA ASN A 711 -1.71 15.10 -41.04
C ASN A 711 -0.88 16.36 -40.79
N ALA A 712 -1.26 17.48 -41.42
CA ALA A 712 -0.48 18.73 -41.34
C ALA A 712 -0.51 19.37 -39.95
N GLU A 713 -1.63 19.22 -39.21
CA GLU A 713 -1.78 19.74 -37.87
C GLU A 713 -0.90 18.95 -36.91
N PHE A 714 -1.02 17.62 -36.87
CA PHE A 714 -0.21 16.77 -36.03
C PHE A 714 1.29 16.97 -36.28
N LYS A 715 1.71 16.93 -37.53
CA LYS A 715 3.10 17.17 -37.92
C LYS A 715 3.59 18.56 -37.45
N GLY A 716 2.77 19.59 -37.59
CA GLY A 716 3.09 20.94 -37.13
C GLY A 716 3.25 21.03 -35.62
N ARG A 717 2.32 20.45 -34.88
CA ARG A 717 2.39 20.33 -33.39
C ARG A 717 3.67 19.61 -32.96
N PHE A 718 3.92 18.44 -33.53
CA PHE A 718 5.11 17.64 -33.23
C PHE A 718 6.43 18.41 -33.43
N LEU A 719 6.59 19.03 -34.61
CA LEU A 719 7.82 19.78 -34.94
C LEU A 719 7.99 21.04 -34.07
N THR A 720 6.90 21.72 -33.75
CA THR A 720 6.93 22.88 -32.85
C THR A 720 7.33 22.44 -31.44
N ARG A 721 6.70 21.41 -30.90
CA ARG A 721 7.03 20.88 -29.58
C ARG A 721 8.47 20.36 -29.50
N ALA A 722 8.92 19.63 -30.51
CA ALA A 722 10.31 19.16 -30.59
C ALA A 722 11.31 20.33 -30.59
N ALA A 723 11.04 21.40 -31.36
CA ALA A 723 11.89 22.59 -31.41
C ALA A 723 11.92 23.32 -30.06
N GLU A 724 10.80 23.47 -29.38
CA GLU A 724 10.71 24.04 -28.04
C GLU A 724 11.58 23.27 -27.05
N LEU A 725 11.43 21.95 -27.01
CA LEU A 725 12.17 21.07 -26.08
C LEU A 725 13.68 21.07 -26.38
N LEU A 726 14.07 20.93 -27.64
CA LEU A 726 15.48 20.91 -28.05
C LEU A 726 16.20 22.25 -27.84
N SER A 727 15.46 23.37 -27.85
CA SER A 727 16.04 24.71 -27.61
C SER A 727 16.29 25.02 -26.13
N ASP A 728 15.74 24.26 -25.20
CA ASP A 728 15.80 24.54 -23.74
C ASP A 728 16.05 23.25 -22.97
N LYS A 729 14.98 22.49 -22.66
CA LYS A 729 14.98 21.38 -21.71
C LYS A 729 15.74 20.12 -22.17
N LEU A 730 15.80 19.90 -23.46
CA LEU A 730 16.55 18.81 -24.10
C LEU A 730 17.78 19.33 -24.86
N SER A 731 18.26 20.54 -24.55
CA SER A 731 19.54 21.04 -25.08
C SER A 731 20.74 20.23 -24.56
N ASN A 732 21.85 20.24 -25.27
CA ASN A 732 23.08 19.57 -24.82
C ASN A 732 23.46 20.02 -23.40
N GLU A 733 23.37 21.32 -23.10
CA GLU A 733 23.68 21.87 -21.79
C GLU A 733 22.76 21.28 -20.70
N ALA A 734 21.47 21.16 -20.94
CA ALA A 734 20.51 20.60 -19.99
C ALA A 734 20.82 19.12 -19.70
N VAL A 735 21.11 18.34 -20.76
CA VAL A 735 21.44 16.91 -20.62
C VAL A 735 22.78 16.70 -19.91
N ILE A 736 23.81 17.50 -20.25
CA ILE A 736 25.14 17.45 -19.60
C ILE A 736 25.03 17.78 -18.11
N ASN A 737 24.26 18.81 -17.77
CA ASN A 737 24.03 19.18 -16.38
C ASN A 737 23.37 18.06 -15.59
N GLU A 738 22.42 17.34 -16.20
CA GLU A 738 21.72 16.22 -15.56
C GLU A 738 22.65 15.01 -15.38
N ILE A 739 23.43 14.64 -16.41
CA ILE A 739 24.43 13.57 -16.31
C ILE A 739 25.41 13.87 -15.16
N ASN A 740 25.95 15.10 -15.11
CA ASN A 740 26.90 15.49 -14.09
C ASN A 740 26.29 15.48 -12.68
N ALA A 741 25.05 15.93 -12.52
CA ALA A 741 24.35 15.92 -11.25
C ALA A 741 24.17 14.49 -10.71
N MET A 742 23.68 13.56 -11.56
CA MET A 742 23.54 12.17 -11.18
C MET A 742 24.89 11.48 -10.92
N ALA A 743 25.90 11.78 -11.72
CA ALA A 743 27.25 11.22 -11.52
C ALA A 743 27.86 11.72 -10.21
N GLU A 744 27.68 12.99 -9.84
CA GLU A 744 28.14 13.55 -8.56
C GLU A 744 27.41 12.89 -7.39
N GLU A 745 26.09 12.70 -7.48
CA GLU A 745 25.27 12.05 -6.46
C GLU A 745 25.74 10.61 -6.16
N LEU A 746 26.10 9.84 -7.20
CA LEU A 746 26.52 8.46 -7.07
C LEU A 746 28.00 8.29 -6.70
N SER A 747 28.85 9.29 -6.97
CA SER A 747 30.32 9.19 -6.96
C SER A 747 30.92 8.60 -5.69
N ALA A 748 30.34 8.91 -4.52
CA ALA A 748 30.85 8.42 -3.24
C ALA A 748 30.57 6.92 -2.99
N GLU A 749 29.58 6.35 -3.68
CA GLU A 749 29.12 4.96 -3.45
C GLU A 749 29.58 3.98 -4.54
N VAL A 750 29.93 4.46 -5.73
CA VAL A 750 30.21 3.64 -6.91
C VAL A 750 31.34 2.63 -6.67
N ASP A 751 32.45 3.05 -6.07
CA ASP A 751 33.59 2.17 -5.77
C ASP A 751 33.17 0.96 -4.92
N ARG A 752 32.32 1.21 -3.92
CA ARG A 752 31.81 0.20 -3.01
C ARG A 752 30.84 -0.75 -3.71
N ASP A 753 29.96 -0.23 -4.55
CA ASP A 753 29.02 -1.03 -5.35
C ASP A 753 29.77 -1.98 -6.27
N PHE A 754 30.74 -1.48 -7.04
CA PHE A 754 31.52 -2.29 -7.98
C PHE A 754 32.38 -3.33 -7.27
N ALA A 755 33.02 -2.95 -6.16
CA ALA A 755 33.83 -3.88 -5.35
C ALA A 755 32.99 -5.04 -4.78
N ARG A 756 31.72 -4.80 -4.41
CA ARG A 756 30.80 -5.84 -3.92
C ARG A 756 30.63 -6.97 -4.93
N TYR A 757 30.67 -6.67 -6.24
CA TYR A 757 30.49 -7.61 -7.33
C TYR A 757 31.79 -8.01 -8.03
N GLY A 758 32.94 -7.70 -7.41
CA GLY A 758 34.27 -8.16 -7.87
C GLY A 758 34.81 -7.41 -9.10
N SER A 759 34.33 -6.18 -9.32
CA SER A 759 34.80 -5.28 -10.40
C SER A 759 35.31 -3.95 -9.80
N ASP A 760 35.87 -3.10 -10.62
CA ASP A 760 36.28 -1.73 -10.28
C ASP A 760 35.40 -0.69 -10.99
N SER A 761 35.38 0.52 -10.48
CA SER A 761 34.55 1.62 -10.98
C SER A 761 35.02 2.27 -12.27
N SER A 762 36.18 1.89 -12.78
CA SER A 762 36.75 2.51 -14.00
C SER A 762 35.85 2.34 -15.23
N SER A 763 35.05 1.27 -15.28
CA SER A 763 34.07 1.07 -16.35
C SER A 763 32.90 2.06 -16.23
N TRP A 764 32.48 2.38 -15.04
CA TRP A 764 31.44 3.38 -14.79
C TRP A 764 31.91 4.79 -15.16
N GLU A 765 33.11 5.19 -14.70
CA GLU A 765 33.72 6.48 -15.04
C GLU A 765 33.81 6.63 -16.56
N TRP A 766 34.31 5.60 -17.24
CA TRP A 766 34.44 5.59 -18.70
C TRP A 766 33.06 5.72 -19.37
N ASN A 767 32.02 5.05 -18.88
CA ASN A 767 30.67 5.11 -19.45
C ASN A 767 30.03 6.49 -19.25
N ILE A 768 30.25 7.14 -18.11
CA ILE A 768 29.84 8.54 -17.89
C ILE A 768 30.56 9.47 -18.87
N GLU A 769 31.89 9.30 -19.05
CA GLU A 769 32.65 10.05 -20.04
C GLU A 769 32.14 9.82 -21.49
N GLN A 770 31.74 8.58 -21.83
CA GLN A 770 31.13 8.30 -23.14
C GLN A 770 29.75 8.98 -23.31
N LEU A 771 28.94 9.01 -22.30
CA LEU A 771 27.65 9.74 -22.36
C LEU A 771 27.88 11.24 -22.58
N LEU A 772 28.81 11.84 -21.85
CA LEU A 772 29.19 13.25 -22.02
C LEU A 772 29.74 13.51 -23.41
N TYR A 773 30.64 12.64 -23.92
CA TYR A 773 31.19 12.75 -25.27
C TYR A 773 30.09 12.68 -26.36
N LEU A 774 29.12 11.78 -26.21
CA LEU A 774 28.01 11.66 -27.14
C LEU A 774 27.16 12.94 -27.17
N VAL A 775 26.92 13.54 -25.99
CA VAL A 775 26.07 14.72 -25.91
C VAL A 775 26.79 15.98 -26.35
N ASP A 776 28.02 16.20 -25.91
CA ASP A 776 28.79 17.42 -26.18
C ASP A 776 29.54 17.35 -27.51
N ASP A 777 30.57 16.47 -27.59
CA ASP A 777 31.48 16.42 -28.76
C ASP A 777 30.78 15.92 -30.05
N CYS A 778 29.81 15.03 -29.94
CA CYS A 778 29.02 14.57 -31.07
C CYS A 778 27.80 15.43 -31.35
N ASP A 779 27.50 16.45 -30.53
CA ASP A 779 26.39 17.36 -30.67
C ASP A 779 25.02 16.60 -30.76
N TRP A 780 24.64 15.99 -29.67
CA TRP A 780 23.42 15.13 -29.61
C TRP A 780 22.16 15.86 -30.10
N CYS A 781 21.98 17.11 -29.66
CA CYS A 781 20.84 17.92 -30.05
C CYS A 781 20.81 18.18 -31.56
N GLN A 782 21.95 18.60 -32.17
CA GLN A 782 22.03 18.85 -33.59
C GLN A 782 21.78 17.60 -34.43
N GLN A 783 22.30 16.46 -34.01
CA GLN A 783 22.07 15.19 -34.71
C GLN A 783 20.58 14.77 -34.66
N ASN A 784 19.90 14.99 -33.55
CA ASN A 784 18.45 14.78 -33.45
C ASN A 784 17.67 15.73 -34.37
N ILE A 785 18.05 17.00 -34.43
CA ILE A 785 17.46 17.97 -35.38
C ILE A 785 17.66 17.51 -36.84
N ASP A 786 18.87 17.08 -37.18
CA ASP A 786 19.19 16.59 -38.53
C ASP A 786 18.36 15.34 -38.88
N ALA A 787 18.22 14.41 -37.93
CA ALA A 787 17.38 13.24 -38.09
C ALA A 787 15.90 13.61 -38.31
N LEU A 788 15.35 14.52 -37.51
CA LEU A 788 13.98 15.02 -37.68
C LEU A 788 13.82 15.70 -39.06
N CYS A 789 14.74 16.55 -39.45
CA CYS A 789 14.69 17.20 -40.76
C CYS A 789 14.73 16.19 -41.91
N PHE A 790 15.54 15.13 -41.79
CA PHE A 790 15.64 14.06 -42.78
C PHE A 790 14.34 13.23 -42.83
N VAL A 791 13.88 12.75 -41.69
CA VAL A 791 12.68 11.88 -41.60
C VAL A 791 11.44 12.59 -42.13
N PHE A 792 11.29 13.87 -41.82
CA PHE A 792 10.13 14.67 -42.27
C PHE A 792 10.32 15.33 -43.65
N GLY A 793 11.46 15.15 -44.26
CA GLY A 793 11.77 15.74 -45.56
C GLY A 793 11.68 17.27 -45.60
N LEU A 794 12.10 17.93 -44.48
CA LEU A 794 11.96 19.36 -44.34
C LEU A 794 12.82 20.11 -45.35
N SER A 795 12.20 21.11 -46.01
CA SER A 795 12.94 22.07 -46.81
C SER A 795 13.82 22.96 -45.93
N SER A 796 14.83 23.61 -46.53
CA SER A 796 15.68 24.58 -45.80
C SER A 796 14.91 25.72 -45.17
N SER A 797 13.76 26.09 -45.72
CA SER A 797 12.87 27.13 -45.14
C SER A 797 12.11 26.61 -43.95
N GLU A 798 11.63 25.35 -43.97
CA GLU A 798 10.96 24.71 -42.84
C GLU A 798 11.93 24.41 -41.72
N ARG A 799 13.13 23.89 -42.02
CA ARG A 799 14.19 23.76 -41.04
C ARG A 799 14.50 25.08 -40.34
N SER A 800 14.69 26.16 -41.10
CA SER A 800 14.92 27.49 -40.52
C SER A 800 13.73 28.01 -39.72
N HIS A 801 12.51 27.62 -40.10
CA HIS A 801 11.31 27.99 -39.36
C HIS A 801 11.23 27.32 -37.97
N TYR A 802 11.42 26.01 -37.89
CA TYR A 802 11.31 25.28 -36.63
C TYR A 802 12.63 25.36 -35.79
N PHE A 803 13.78 25.15 -36.39
CA PHE A 803 15.04 24.95 -35.69
C PHE A 803 16.08 26.06 -35.90
N GLY A 804 15.72 27.16 -36.63
CA GLY A 804 16.69 28.20 -37.00
C GLY A 804 17.28 29.00 -35.82
N SER A 805 16.67 28.93 -34.63
CA SER A 805 17.20 29.49 -33.39
C SER A 805 18.19 28.58 -32.66
N ILE A 806 18.25 27.31 -33.06
CA ILE A 806 19.10 26.27 -32.44
C ILE A 806 20.30 25.93 -33.34
N ASP A 807 20.09 25.95 -34.68
CA ASP A 807 21.15 25.68 -35.67
C ASP A 807 22.38 26.59 -35.49
N GLY A 808 23.47 26.02 -34.96
CA GLY A 808 24.76 26.69 -34.82
C GLY A 808 24.94 27.52 -33.56
N ALA A 809 24.19 27.23 -32.50
CA ALA A 809 24.38 27.82 -31.16
C ALA A 809 25.55 27.15 -30.39
#